data_6f98c30b6a58ab2d4d966c1128e64df4
#
_entry.id   6f98c30b6a58ab2d4d966c1128e64df4
#
_cell.length_a   1.000
_cell.length_b   1.000
_cell.length_c   1.000
_cell.angle_alpha   90.00
_cell.angle_beta   90.00
_cell.angle_gamma   90.00
#
_symmetry.space_group_name_H-M   'P 1'
#
loop_
_entity.id
_entity.type
_entity.pdbx_description
1 polymer ?
#
loop_
_entity_poly.entity_id
_entity_poly.type
_entity_poly.pdbx_seq_one_letter_code
_entity_poly.pdbx_strand_id
1 'polypeptide(L)'
;MRHLTPGLTLAGIAALLLVACGGGGGGLGSSSSSSGGATNTPPIASAGANQTATSGVIVTLNGTASRDPDGTIASFAWTQTVGTAVTLTGGTTSQPTFTAPLVAVATTLTFSLVVTDNLGSTSPAATVSVTVNAPASGNGNVTGRVTFARVPFSASLNLGLNYASPVQQPSRGVLVRALDAGSQVVLATTSTDNLGNYSFTVAANTMITVQVVARMLRDNTQALPRWDMRVQDGVPGVTPYTYTDGVSFNSNAATAHDVAIPTGIAANGTAAGVRASGPFAILDTVYQATQTILNADALTNFPALIVDWGSQADGTFFTPQGSQHIALLADLTEDTDEFDQHVIAHEFGHYIEFNYSRADNIGGAHGLGDKLDPRVAFGEGFGYAFAAIVLNDPVARDSFFDGTTQRSSSFNVETNPPTSQPGNPIGNYGCWCSESSVWSILWDVYDNAADTNDAVALGFLPIWDVLIGPERTTPAFTTIFSFITALKAQNAGAVATINTLVAAQNIDVTNMDAYGSTETHFPSTVPSNAALPIYTVATVGGGAVVMPTVNDAGESNKLGNRRFVRFTLGATRTTTITASSSNPNTPDVDFLVFRNGAFVNGAFNPPAASEQITLTNAPAGEYLIDVYDCANGCDPSEGTPGDYNLTLTVN
;
A
#
# COMPACT_ATOMS: atom_id res chain seq x y z
N MET A 1 8.45 31.10 -10.71
CA MET A 1 9.38 32.24 -10.94
C MET A 1 10.22 32.52 -9.72
N ARG A 2 11.49 32.59 -9.95
CA ARG A 2 12.67 33.03 -9.22
C ARG A 2 13.60 31.92 -8.76
N HIS A 3 14.68 31.91 -9.55
CA HIS A 3 15.98 31.32 -9.36
C HIS A 3 16.68 31.76 -8.05
N LEU A 4 17.56 30.89 -7.54
CA LEU A 4 18.97 31.23 -7.29
C LEU A 4 19.76 30.00 -6.85
N THR A 5 20.72 29.59 -7.66
CA THR A 5 21.92 28.78 -7.39
C THR A 5 23.12 29.72 -7.28
N PRO A 6 24.36 29.26 -7.12
CA PRO A 6 24.99 28.42 -6.10
C PRO A 6 26.25 29.13 -5.53
N GLY A 7 26.90 28.57 -4.53
CA GLY A 7 28.19 29.06 -4.02
C GLY A 7 29.14 27.94 -3.61
N LEU A 8 30.04 27.64 -4.50
CA LEU A 8 31.25 26.86 -4.31
C LEU A 8 32.31 27.73 -3.60
N THR A 9 32.99 27.23 -2.58
CA THR A 9 34.34 27.70 -2.24
C THR A 9 35.22 26.57 -1.71
N LEU A 10 36.28 26.39 -2.46
CA LEU A 10 37.48 25.62 -2.19
C LEU A 10 38.44 26.48 -1.36
N ALA A 11 39.22 25.91 -0.48
CA ALA A 11 40.60 26.25 -0.06
C ALA A 11 40.83 25.68 1.35
N GLY A 12 41.97 25.21 1.75
CA GLY A 12 43.28 25.19 1.20
C GLY A 12 44.21 24.52 2.22
N ILE A 13 45.22 23.93 1.68
CA ILE A 13 46.34 23.25 2.31
C ILE A 13 47.17 24.25 3.14
N ALA A 14 47.66 23.88 4.31
CA ALA A 14 48.84 24.49 4.87
C ALA A 14 49.72 23.45 5.58
N ALA A 15 50.81 23.17 4.94
CA ALA A 15 52.01 22.53 5.54
C ALA A 15 52.78 23.58 6.34
N LEU A 16 53.32 23.22 7.48
CA LEU A 16 54.31 24.03 8.14
C LEU A 16 55.48 23.16 8.57
N LEU A 17 56.58 23.36 7.84
CA LEU A 17 57.95 23.04 8.28
C LEU A 17 58.34 23.98 9.40
N LEU A 18 59.08 23.53 10.37
CA LEU A 18 59.98 24.35 11.14
C LEU A 18 61.32 23.67 11.38
N VAL A 19 62.33 24.44 11.01
CA VAL A 19 63.72 24.23 10.93
C VAL A 19 64.40 24.46 12.31
N ALA A 20 65.54 23.82 12.44
CA ALA A 20 66.53 23.74 13.52
C ALA A 20 67.20 25.11 13.85
N CYS A 21 67.82 25.13 14.96
CA CYS A 21 69.18 25.63 15.25
C CYS A 21 69.29 25.83 16.80
N GLY A 22 70.29 25.54 17.47
CA GLY A 22 71.67 25.31 17.22
C GLY A 22 72.48 25.77 18.41
N GLY A 23 73.56 25.14 18.70
CA GLY A 23 74.71 25.65 19.42
C GLY A 23 74.70 25.40 20.94
N GLY A 24 75.68 24.96 21.53
CA GLY A 24 77.09 24.83 21.37
C GLY A 24 77.77 24.66 22.71
N GLY A 25 78.79 23.93 22.76
CA GLY A 25 79.95 24.26 23.55
C GLY A 25 80.32 23.44 24.80
N GLY A 26 81.27 22.61 24.65
CA GLY A 26 82.46 22.62 25.44
C GLY A 26 82.58 21.69 26.65
N GLY A 27 83.61 20.85 26.65
CA GLY A 27 84.26 20.44 27.87
C GLY A 27 84.80 19.04 27.93
N LEU A 28 86.08 18.93 27.76
CA LEU A 28 86.90 17.74 27.85
C LEU A 28 86.84 16.99 29.22
N GLY A 29 86.85 15.67 29.14
CA GLY A 29 87.01 14.82 30.30
C GLY A 29 87.22 13.35 29.89
N SER A 30 88.46 12.99 29.65
CA SER A 30 88.89 11.64 29.37
C SER A 30 88.82 10.76 30.63
N SER A 31 88.10 9.67 30.58
CA SER A 31 88.36 8.50 31.42
C SER A 31 87.95 7.23 30.70
N SER A 32 88.93 6.55 30.31
CA SER A 32 88.82 5.18 29.81
C SER A 32 88.34 4.20 30.88
N SER A 33 87.21 3.67 30.78
CA SER A 33 86.78 2.44 31.41
C SER A 33 86.34 1.47 30.35
N SER A 34 87.14 0.40 30.15
CA SER A 34 86.74 -0.76 29.36
C SER A 34 85.59 -1.48 30.00
N SER A 35 84.38 -1.18 29.53
CA SER A 35 83.23 -2.01 29.76
C SER A 35 83.18 -3.05 28.67
N GLY A 36 83.28 -4.35 29.02
CA GLY A 36 82.97 -5.45 28.10
C GLY A 36 81.57 -5.22 27.53
N GLY A 37 81.53 -5.01 26.20
CA GLY A 37 80.30 -4.86 25.48
C GLY A 37 79.48 -6.12 25.68
N ALA A 38 78.25 -6.00 26.23
CA ALA A 38 77.31 -7.09 26.14
C ALA A 38 77.10 -7.39 24.65
N THR A 39 77.39 -8.62 24.27
CA THR A 39 77.17 -9.07 22.89
C THR A 39 75.64 -9.07 22.65
N ASN A 40 75.16 -8.26 21.67
CA ASN A 40 73.79 -8.23 21.26
C ASN A 40 73.30 -9.65 20.95
N THR A 41 72.20 -10.04 21.59
CA THR A 41 71.50 -11.32 21.37
C THR A 41 70.49 -11.18 20.28
N PRO A 42 70.51 -11.95 19.19
CA PRO A 42 69.54 -11.86 18.14
C PRO A 42 68.11 -12.06 18.66
N PRO A 43 67.09 -11.32 18.14
CA PRO A 43 65.71 -11.45 18.56
C PRO A 43 65.11 -12.80 18.16
N ILE A 44 64.01 -13.14 18.77
CA ILE A 44 63.26 -14.39 18.52
C ILE A 44 61.94 -14.03 17.81
N ALA A 45 61.83 -14.44 16.54
CA ALA A 45 60.57 -14.31 15.80
C ALA A 45 59.51 -15.31 16.25
N SER A 46 58.27 -14.89 16.30
CA SER A 46 57.11 -15.75 16.49
C SER A 46 56.07 -15.39 15.45
N ALA A 47 55.79 -16.27 14.52
CA ALA A 47 54.85 -16.05 13.42
C ALA A 47 53.38 -16.38 13.79
N GLY A 48 53.12 -16.74 15.05
CA GLY A 48 51.81 -17.16 15.53
C GLY A 48 51.45 -18.62 15.20
N ALA A 49 50.24 -19.00 15.57
CA ALA A 49 49.72 -20.35 15.30
C ALA A 49 49.23 -20.48 13.86
N ASN A 50 49.29 -21.72 13.32
CA ASN A 50 48.65 -22.01 12.01
C ASN A 50 47.17 -21.69 12.02
N GLN A 51 46.66 -21.23 10.88
CA GLN A 51 45.30 -20.75 10.71
C GLN A 51 44.58 -21.50 9.59
N THR A 52 43.26 -21.47 9.63
CA THR A 52 42.42 -21.88 8.50
C THR A 52 41.52 -20.68 8.12
N ALA A 53 41.32 -20.50 6.82
CA ALA A 53 40.47 -19.47 6.28
C ALA A 53 39.65 -20.01 5.09
N THR A 54 38.56 -19.40 4.76
CA THR A 54 37.82 -19.65 3.51
C THR A 54 38.30 -18.68 2.44
N SER A 55 38.26 -19.08 1.17
CA SER A 55 38.53 -18.22 0.03
C SER A 55 37.80 -16.89 0.12
N GLY A 56 38.49 -15.79 -0.21
CA GLY A 56 37.95 -14.44 -0.23
C GLY A 56 37.90 -13.71 1.12
N VAL A 57 38.17 -14.38 2.24
CA VAL A 57 38.19 -13.77 3.58
C VAL A 57 39.52 -13.07 3.86
N ILE A 58 39.46 -11.95 4.59
CA ILE A 58 40.68 -11.27 5.07
C ILE A 58 41.28 -12.08 6.23
N VAL A 59 42.57 -12.40 6.10
CA VAL A 59 43.37 -13.10 7.11
C VAL A 59 44.36 -12.12 7.72
N THR A 60 44.51 -12.16 9.05
CA THR A 60 45.52 -11.40 9.79
C THR A 60 46.56 -12.34 10.32
N LEU A 61 47.84 -12.14 9.94
CA LEU A 61 48.97 -12.84 10.55
C LEU A 61 49.34 -12.18 11.90
N ASN A 62 49.95 -12.95 12.80
CA ASN A 62 50.20 -12.45 14.15
C ASN A 62 51.66 -12.69 14.59
N GLY A 63 52.47 -11.64 14.48
CA GLY A 63 53.85 -11.60 14.93
C GLY A 63 54.07 -10.96 16.32
N THR A 64 53.00 -10.62 17.04
CA THR A 64 53.10 -9.83 18.31
C THR A 64 53.82 -10.55 19.45
N ALA A 65 53.95 -11.90 19.37
CA ALA A 65 54.70 -12.69 20.36
C ALA A 65 56.24 -12.72 20.10
N SER A 66 56.70 -12.04 19.05
CA SER A 66 58.12 -11.86 18.81
C SER A 66 58.75 -11.03 19.94
N ARG A 67 59.96 -11.39 20.39
CA ARG A 67 60.65 -10.74 21.50
C ARG A 67 62.15 -10.67 21.27
N ASP A 68 62.76 -9.72 21.89
CA ASP A 68 64.18 -9.58 21.96
C ASP A 68 64.62 -9.79 23.44
N PRO A 69 65.60 -10.73 23.69
CA PRO A 69 66.02 -11.05 25.05
C PRO A 69 66.71 -9.91 25.81
N ASP A 70 67.38 -9.00 25.10
CA ASP A 70 68.19 -7.92 25.68
C ASP A 70 67.91 -6.52 25.09
N GLY A 71 66.84 -6.41 24.26
CA GLY A 71 66.47 -5.18 23.60
C GLY A 71 64.99 -5.09 23.24
N THR A 72 64.71 -4.50 22.08
CA THR A 72 63.34 -4.33 21.55
C THR A 72 63.34 -4.68 20.03
N ILE A 73 62.18 -5.15 19.56
CA ILE A 73 61.98 -5.36 18.11
C ILE A 73 61.80 -4.00 17.41
N ALA A 74 62.70 -3.69 16.48
CA ALA A 74 62.68 -2.48 15.66
C ALA A 74 61.85 -2.63 14.38
N SER A 75 61.81 -3.83 13.76
CA SER A 75 61.05 -4.05 12.54
C SER A 75 60.61 -5.49 12.35
N PHE A 76 59.55 -5.67 11.54
CA PHE A 76 59.06 -6.96 11.08
C PHE A 76 59.24 -7.06 9.56
N ALA A 77 59.52 -8.22 9.06
CA ALA A 77 59.60 -8.53 7.63
C ALA A 77 58.89 -9.85 7.34
N TRP A 78 57.68 -9.72 6.79
CA TRP A 78 56.91 -10.88 6.38
C TRP A 78 57.08 -11.17 4.90
N THR A 79 57.27 -12.43 4.54
CA THR A 79 57.42 -12.88 3.17
C THR A 79 56.61 -14.16 2.97
N GLN A 80 55.80 -14.21 1.90
CA GLN A 80 55.16 -15.46 1.50
C GLN A 80 56.22 -16.41 0.86
N THR A 81 56.25 -17.65 1.33
CA THR A 81 57.22 -18.64 0.85
C THR A 81 56.58 -19.79 0.08
N VAL A 82 55.26 -20.07 0.30
CA VAL A 82 54.56 -21.18 -0.35
C VAL A 82 53.14 -20.75 -0.71
N GLY A 83 52.62 -21.28 -1.81
CA GLY A 83 51.22 -21.17 -2.23
C GLY A 83 50.96 -20.06 -3.24
N THR A 84 49.68 -19.88 -3.60
CA THR A 84 49.25 -18.82 -4.52
C THR A 84 49.66 -17.46 -3.96
N ALA A 85 50.31 -16.65 -4.77
CA ALA A 85 50.82 -15.33 -4.36
C ALA A 85 49.67 -14.40 -3.90
N VAL A 86 49.84 -13.77 -2.74
CA VAL A 86 48.92 -12.76 -2.20
C VAL A 86 49.69 -11.48 -1.87
N THR A 87 48.97 -10.36 -1.88
CA THR A 87 49.53 -9.07 -1.46
C THR A 87 49.34 -8.89 0.04
N LEU A 88 50.45 -8.75 0.78
CA LEU A 88 50.42 -8.42 2.21
C LEU A 88 50.25 -6.92 2.39
N THR A 89 49.18 -6.50 3.01
CA THR A 89 48.98 -5.13 3.49
C THR A 89 49.61 -5.01 4.88
N GLY A 90 50.56 -4.09 5.04
CA GLY A 90 51.30 -3.94 6.29
C GLY A 90 52.36 -5.03 6.54
N GLY A 91 53.00 -5.58 5.50
CA GLY A 91 53.99 -6.65 5.59
C GLY A 91 55.22 -6.33 6.47
N THR A 92 55.38 -5.09 6.89
CA THR A 92 56.42 -4.59 7.84
C THR A 92 55.87 -4.34 9.23
N THR A 93 54.64 -4.70 9.53
CA THR A 93 53.99 -4.55 10.86
C THR A 93 53.93 -5.88 11.60
N SER A 94 53.64 -5.85 12.89
CA SER A 94 53.44 -7.07 13.68
C SER A 94 52.21 -7.89 13.28
N GLN A 95 51.23 -7.26 12.59
CA GLN A 95 49.95 -7.88 12.22
C GLN A 95 49.53 -7.49 10.79
N PRO A 96 50.24 -8.00 9.75
CA PRO A 96 49.84 -7.77 8.37
C PRO A 96 48.58 -8.54 8.02
N THR A 97 47.86 -8.06 7.00
CA THR A 97 46.67 -8.70 6.48
C THR A 97 46.81 -9.05 5.00
N PHE A 98 46.02 -10.05 4.55
CA PHE A 98 45.88 -10.37 3.14
C PHE A 98 44.48 -10.95 2.88
N THR A 99 43.98 -10.85 1.65
CA THR A 99 42.77 -11.57 1.23
C THR A 99 43.12 -12.98 0.78
N ALA A 100 42.47 -13.97 1.37
CA ALA A 100 42.68 -15.39 1.00
C ALA A 100 42.31 -15.60 -0.48
N PRO A 101 43.17 -16.20 -1.32
CA PRO A 101 42.91 -16.37 -2.74
C PRO A 101 41.76 -17.31 -3.00
N LEU A 102 41.08 -17.14 -4.17
CA LEU A 102 40.07 -18.08 -4.60
C LEU A 102 40.73 -19.42 -4.99
N VAL A 103 40.35 -20.49 -4.30
CA VAL A 103 40.86 -21.83 -4.55
C VAL A 103 39.72 -22.83 -4.77
N ALA A 104 39.90 -23.78 -5.69
CA ALA A 104 38.90 -24.82 -5.96
C ALA A 104 39.06 -26.04 -5.02
N VAL A 105 40.23 -26.19 -4.39
CA VAL A 105 40.57 -27.23 -3.40
C VAL A 105 41.37 -26.58 -2.30
N ALA A 106 41.36 -27.17 -1.10
CA ALA A 106 42.10 -26.64 0.03
C ALA A 106 43.61 -26.49 -0.33
N THR A 107 44.11 -25.28 -0.14
CA THR A 107 45.50 -24.90 -0.52
C THR A 107 46.19 -24.26 0.68
N THR A 108 47.43 -24.62 0.94
CA THR A 108 48.22 -24.05 2.03
C THR A 108 49.08 -22.90 1.53
N LEU A 109 48.98 -21.75 2.19
CA LEU A 109 49.90 -20.62 2.07
C LEU A 109 50.84 -20.66 3.25
N THR A 110 52.16 -20.45 3.03
CA THR A 110 53.13 -20.35 4.13
C THR A 110 53.82 -19.00 4.08
N PHE A 111 53.91 -18.38 5.25
CA PHE A 111 54.57 -17.11 5.45
C PHE A 111 55.72 -17.26 6.40
N SER A 112 56.79 -16.51 6.15
CA SER A 112 57.98 -16.42 6.96
C SER A 112 58.09 -15.04 7.58
N LEU A 113 58.36 -14.98 8.86
CA LEU A 113 58.63 -13.75 9.61
C LEU A 113 60.11 -13.73 10.03
N VAL A 114 60.79 -12.64 9.73
CA VAL A 114 62.05 -12.25 10.30
C VAL A 114 61.86 -10.94 11.04
N VAL A 115 62.35 -10.81 12.24
CA VAL A 115 62.35 -9.56 13.01
C VAL A 115 63.77 -9.06 13.22
N THR A 116 63.91 -7.73 13.26
CA THR A 116 65.19 -7.06 13.50
C THR A 116 65.08 -6.30 14.82
N ASP A 117 66.14 -6.39 15.64
CA ASP A 117 66.20 -5.64 16.91
C ASP A 117 66.67 -4.18 16.71
N ASN A 118 66.68 -3.46 17.79
CA ASN A 118 67.09 -2.04 17.82
C ASN A 118 68.62 -1.84 17.64
N LEU A 119 69.41 -2.91 17.62
CA LEU A 119 70.87 -2.89 17.38
C LEU A 119 71.25 -3.50 16.02
N GLY A 120 70.22 -3.92 15.19
CA GLY A 120 70.41 -4.37 13.81
C GLY A 120 70.63 -5.89 13.61
N SER A 121 70.53 -6.69 14.68
CA SER A 121 70.58 -8.18 14.49
C SER A 121 69.23 -8.71 14.06
N THR A 122 69.26 -9.76 13.26
CA THR A 122 68.06 -10.41 12.73
C THR A 122 67.83 -11.78 13.35
N SER A 123 66.54 -12.12 13.52
CA SER A 123 66.13 -13.44 14.01
C SER A 123 66.34 -14.52 12.95
N PRO A 124 66.40 -15.77 13.33
CA PRO A 124 66.02 -16.87 12.48
C PRO A 124 64.58 -16.71 12.01
N ALA A 125 64.26 -17.21 10.80
CA ALA A 125 62.91 -17.15 10.25
C ALA A 125 61.95 -18.05 11.04
N ALA A 126 60.80 -17.49 11.46
CA ALA A 126 59.67 -18.24 11.99
C ALA A 126 58.62 -18.38 10.91
N THR A 127 57.92 -19.49 10.82
CA THR A 127 56.95 -19.74 9.79
C THR A 127 55.55 -19.99 10.36
N VAL A 128 54.53 -19.59 9.61
CA VAL A 128 53.12 -19.88 9.89
C VAL A 128 52.43 -20.34 8.60
N SER A 129 51.56 -21.31 8.72
CA SER A 129 50.76 -21.83 7.60
C SER A 129 49.31 -21.39 7.74
N VAL A 130 48.75 -20.98 6.62
CA VAL A 130 47.29 -20.67 6.49
C VAL A 130 46.73 -21.64 5.46
N THR A 131 45.84 -22.54 5.89
CA THR A 131 45.09 -23.40 4.99
C THR A 131 43.88 -22.67 4.49
N VAL A 132 43.85 -22.33 3.19
CA VAL A 132 42.71 -21.73 2.52
C VAL A 132 41.81 -22.84 1.98
N ASN A 133 40.63 -22.95 2.52
CA ASN A 133 39.61 -23.90 2.05
C ASN A 133 38.85 -23.33 0.87
N ALA A 134 38.47 -24.17 -0.09
CA ALA A 134 37.49 -23.83 -1.10
C ALA A 134 36.20 -23.41 -0.43
N PRO A 135 35.41 -22.51 -1.07
CA PRO A 135 34.06 -22.29 -0.64
C PRO A 135 33.30 -23.62 -0.56
N ALA A 136 32.41 -23.80 0.41
CA ALA A 136 31.58 -25.00 0.44
C ALA A 136 30.82 -25.10 -0.88
N SER A 137 31.00 -26.18 -1.63
CA SER A 137 30.23 -26.47 -2.82
C SER A 137 28.85 -26.95 -2.38
N GLY A 138 27.82 -26.28 -2.82
CA GLY A 138 26.43 -26.61 -2.47
C GLY A 138 25.59 -25.36 -2.37
N ASN A 139 24.34 -25.57 -2.07
CA ASN A 139 23.37 -24.49 -1.81
C ASN A 139 23.16 -24.34 -0.31
N GLY A 140 23.11 -23.10 0.16
CA GLY A 140 22.59 -22.75 1.47
C GLY A 140 21.07 -22.57 1.39
N ASN A 141 20.35 -23.12 2.34
CA ASN A 141 18.92 -22.86 2.52
C ASN A 141 18.76 -21.79 3.60
N VAL A 142 18.25 -20.63 3.20
CA VAL A 142 17.98 -19.51 4.11
C VAL A 142 16.48 -19.46 4.36
N THR A 143 16.11 -19.46 5.62
CA THR A 143 14.73 -19.34 6.07
C THR A 143 14.58 -18.17 7.02
N GLY A 144 13.37 -17.70 7.25
CA GLY A 144 13.09 -16.67 8.23
C GLY A 144 11.64 -16.27 8.23
N ARG A 145 11.32 -15.30 9.05
CA ARG A 145 10.02 -14.72 9.15
C ARG A 145 10.11 -13.21 8.97
N VAL A 146 9.21 -12.66 8.16
CA VAL A 146 9.02 -11.21 8.04
C VAL A 146 7.83 -10.79 8.87
N THR A 147 8.05 -9.82 9.75
CA THR A 147 7.00 -9.16 10.51
C THR A 147 7.08 -7.65 10.33
N PHE A 148 5.97 -6.96 10.51
CA PHE A 148 5.90 -5.52 10.52
C PHE A 148 5.17 -5.03 11.79
N ALA A 149 5.54 -3.87 12.27
CA ALA A 149 4.89 -3.24 13.42
C ALA A 149 3.63 -2.50 12.96
N ARG A 150 2.45 -3.02 13.31
CA ARG A 150 1.16 -2.32 13.12
C ARG A 150 0.86 -1.48 14.34
N VAL A 151 0.48 -0.24 14.13
CA VAL A 151 -0.05 0.62 15.20
C VAL A 151 -1.55 0.32 15.36
N PRO A 152 -2.00 -0.14 16.53
CA PRO A 152 -3.41 -0.41 16.76
C PRO A 152 -4.17 0.88 17.11
N PHE A 153 -5.49 0.88 16.94
CA PHE A 153 -6.34 1.89 17.54
C PHE A 153 -6.28 1.84 19.07
N SER A 154 -6.45 3.00 19.70
CA SER A 154 -6.66 3.11 21.15
C SER A 154 -7.94 2.37 21.56
N ALA A 155 -7.97 1.91 22.81
CA ALA A 155 -9.16 1.24 23.35
C ALA A 155 -10.39 2.17 23.44
N SER A 156 -10.19 3.48 23.56
CA SER A 156 -11.25 4.48 23.47
C SER A 156 -11.55 4.82 22.01
N LEU A 157 -12.81 4.72 21.61
CA LEU A 157 -13.26 4.92 20.23
C LEU A 157 -13.02 6.34 19.67
N ASN A 158 -12.80 7.33 20.52
CA ASN A 158 -12.54 8.72 20.12
C ASN A 158 -11.06 9.12 20.18
N LEU A 159 -10.20 8.19 20.57
CA LEU A 159 -8.74 8.37 20.52
C LEU A 159 -8.19 7.59 19.34
N GLY A 160 -7.45 8.24 18.44
CA GLY A 160 -6.88 7.64 17.25
C GLY A 160 -5.88 6.50 17.54
N LEU A 161 -4.87 6.40 16.76
CA LEU A 161 -3.87 5.33 16.82
C LEU A 161 -3.02 5.37 18.10
N ASN A 162 -2.70 4.21 18.65
CA ASN A 162 -1.86 4.05 19.83
C ASN A 162 -0.40 3.78 19.46
N TYR A 163 0.34 4.81 19.15
CA TYR A 163 1.75 4.71 18.76
C TYR A 163 2.67 4.18 19.88
N ALA A 164 2.21 4.18 21.14
CA ALA A 164 2.98 3.64 22.26
C ALA A 164 2.99 2.11 22.34
N SER A 165 2.11 1.43 21.59
CA SER A 165 1.92 -0.01 21.69
C SER A 165 1.79 -0.69 20.33
N PRO A 166 2.75 -0.53 19.41
CA PRO A 166 2.71 -1.22 18.12
C PRO A 166 2.83 -2.73 18.32
N VAL A 167 2.12 -3.50 17.48
CA VAL A 167 2.07 -4.96 17.55
C VAL A 167 2.73 -5.56 16.32
N GLN A 168 3.64 -6.51 16.50
CA GLN A 168 4.26 -7.23 15.40
C GLN A 168 3.25 -8.18 14.75
N GLN A 169 3.00 -7.97 13.44
CA GLN A 169 2.11 -8.76 12.60
C GLN A 169 2.91 -9.48 11.52
N PRO A 170 2.49 -10.65 11.02
CA PRO A 170 3.14 -11.30 9.90
C PRO A 170 2.98 -10.47 8.62
N SER A 171 4.04 -10.27 7.86
CA SER A 171 3.95 -9.68 6.52
C SER A 171 3.63 -10.77 5.51
N ARG A 172 2.37 -10.85 5.07
CA ARG A 172 1.80 -11.97 4.30
C ARG A 172 1.85 -11.75 2.80
N GLY A 173 2.26 -12.77 2.05
CA GLY A 173 2.23 -12.76 0.58
C GLY A 173 3.24 -11.82 -0.09
N VAL A 174 4.11 -11.14 0.66
CA VAL A 174 5.04 -10.15 0.11
C VAL A 174 6.30 -10.79 -0.46
N LEU A 175 6.91 -10.14 -1.44
CA LEU A 175 8.16 -10.62 -2.02
C LEU A 175 9.34 -10.42 -1.06
N VAL A 176 10.21 -11.43 -1.00
CA VAL A 176 11.47 -11.39 -0.27
C VAL A 176 12.60 -11.72 -1.24
N ARG A 177 13.67 -10.95 -1.22
CA ARG A 177 14.85 -11.12 -2.07
C ARG A 177 16.10 -11.36 -1.25
N ALA A 178 16.92 -12.28 -1.69
CA ALA A 178 18.30 -12.35 -1.26
C ALA A 178 19.13 -11.49 -2.21
N LEU A 179 19.85 -10.52 -1.67
CA LEU A 179 20.78 -9.69 -2.42
C LEU A 179 22.22 -10.09 -2.07
N ASP A 180 23.11 -10.08 -3.04
CA ASP A 180 24.54 -10.10 -2.77
C ASP A 180 24.93 -8.86 -1.96
N ALA A 181 25.56 -9.04 -0.81
CA ALA A 181 25.82 -7.93 0.13
C ALA A 181 26.75 -6.85 -0.44
N GLY A 182 27.65 -7.20 -1.36
CA GLY A 182 28.60 -6.27 -1.97
C GLY A 182 28.05 -5.58 -3.20
N SER A 183 27.46 -6.34 -4.12
CA SER A 183 26.98 -5.83 -5.43
C SER A 183 25.51 -5.45 -5.46
N GLN A 184 24.74 -5.85 -4.46
CA GLN A 184 23.27 -5.66 -4.37
C GLN A 184 22.49 -6.33 -5.52
N VAL A 185 23.10 -7.27 -6.22
CA VAL A 185 22.44 -8.08 -7.24
C VAL A 185 21.47 -9.07 -6.58
N VAL A 186 20.28 -9.22 -7.14
CA VAL A 186 19.30 -10.21 -6.68
C VAL A 186 19.77 -11.61 -7.02
N LEU A 187 19.96 -12.44 -6.01
CA LEU A 187 20.39 -13.83 -6.12
C LEU A 187 19.22 -14.81 -6.11
N ALA A 188 18.18 -14.50 -5.35
CA ALA A 188 16.98 -15.31 -5.26
C ALA A 188 15.78 -14.42 -4.88
N THR A 189 14.56 -14.87 -5.24
CA THR A 189 13.31 -14.24 -4.88
C THR A 189 12.31 -15.30 -4.46
N THR A 190 11.55 -15.04 -3.41
CA THR A 190 10.43 -15.85 -2.93
C THR A 190 9.30 -14.95 -2.42
N SER A 191 8.20 -15.52 -1.98
CA SER A 191 7.14 -14.81 -1.25
C SER A 191 6.97 -15.38 0.13
N THR A 192 6.51 -14.56 1.07
CA THR A 192 6.11 -15.03 2.40
C THR A 192 4.80 -15.82 2.33
N ASP A 193 4.64 -16.76 3.26
CA ASP A 193 3.38 -17.47 3.48
C ASP A 193 2.39 -16.65 4.35
N ASN A 194 1.25 -17.26 4.72
CA ASN A 194 0.24 -16.64 5.58
C ASN A 194 0.68 -16.39 7.03
N LEU A 195 1.85 -16.88 7.43
CA LEU A 195 2.47 -16.63 8.74
C LEU A 195 3.67 -15.69 8.64
N GLY A 196 3.98 -15.20 7.44
CA GLY A 196 5.13 -14.36 7.17
C GLY A 196 6.45 -15.13 6.96
N ASN A 197 6.42 -16.47 6.92
CA ASN A 197 7.65 -17.25 6.73
C ASN A 197 8.08 -17.22 5.27
N TYR A 198 9.39 -17.24 5.05
CA TYR A 198 10.00 -17.34 3.74
C TYR A 198 11.14 -18.37 3.70
N SER A 199 11.44 -18.84 2.51
CA SER A 199 12.59 -19.72 2.25
C SER A 199 13.12 -19.48 0.84
N PHE A 200 14.43 -19.42 0.71
CA PHE A 200 15.11 -19.44 -0.59
C PHE A 200 16.44 -20.16 -0.53
N THR A 201 16.92 -20.58 -1.69
CA THR A 201 18.19 -21.29 -1.85
C THR A 201 19.15 -20.39 -2.62
N VAL A 202 20.35 -20.17 -2.07
CA VAL A 202 21.45 -19.44 -2.70
C VAL A 202 22.73 -20.25 -2.61
N ALA A 203 23.77 -19.89 -3.36
CA ALA A 203 25.08 -20.55 -3.22
C ALA A 203 25.55 -20.42 -1.77
N ALA A 204 26.06 -21.53 -1.21
CA ALA A 204 26.62 -21.54 0.15
C ALA A 204 27.81 -20.58 0.26
N ASN A 205 28.07 -20.07 1.45
CA ASN A 205 29.13 -19.10 1.75
C ASN A 205 29.04 -17.76 0.97
N THR A 206 27.86 -17.40 0.47
CA THR A 206 27.64 -16.11 -0.12
C THR A 206 27.23 -15.12 0.97
N MET A 207 27.85 -13.95 1.03
CA MET A 207 27.40 -12.86 1.90
C MET A 207 26.15 -12.22 1.29
N ILE A 208 25.05 -12.27 2.01
CA ILE A 208 23.76 -11.77 1.54
C ILE A 208 23.15 -10.77 2.52
N THR A 209 22.27 -9.94 1.99
CA THR A 209 21.27 -9.16 2.75
C THR A 209 19.87 -9.60 2.32
N VAL A 210 18.91 -9.50 3.22
CA VAL A 210 17.51 -9.77 2.91
C VAL A 210 16.78 -8.45 2.66
N GLN A 211 16.13 -8.35 1.50
CA GLN A 211 15.27 -7.24 1.14
C GLN A 211 13.81 -7.72 1.08
N VAL A 212 12.94 -7.02 1.79
CA VAL A 212 11.49 -7.21 1.69
C VAL A 212 10.93 -6.14 0.75
N VAL A 213 10.09 -6.55 -0.18
CA VAL A 213 9.49 -5.68 -1.19
C VAL A 213 8.01 -5.55 -0.90
N ALA A 214 7.49 -4.34 -0.80
CA ALA A 214 6.07 -4.09 -0.61
C ALA A 214 5.28 -4.39 -1.90
N ARG A 215 5.25 -5.66 -2.28
CA ARG A 215 4.55 -6.19 -3.45
C ARG A 215 4.11 -7.62 -3.20
N MET A 216 2.84 -7.88 -3.39
CA MET A 216 2.29 -9.22 -3.54
C MET A 216 2.23 -9.54 -5.02
N LEU A 217 2.87 -10.63 -5.44
CA LEU A 217 2.94 -11.02 -6.85
C LEU A 217 2.67 -12.50 -7.02
N ARG A 218 1.68 -12.79 -7.84
CA ARG A 218 1.42 -14.11 -8.41
C ARG A 218 1.09 -13.92 -9.89
N ASP A 219 2.08 -14.00 -10.73
CA ASP A 219 2.04 -13.61 -12.13
C ASP A 219 1.49 -14.71 -13.06
N ASN A 220 1.54 -14.45 -14.37
CA ASN A 220 1.03 -15.35 -15.39
C ASN A 220 1.84 -16.64 -15.60
N THR A 221 2.97 -16.80 -14.93
CA THR A 221 3.72 -18.08 -14.92
C THR A 221 3.10 -19.10 -13.96
N GLN A 222 2.16 -18.65 -13.10
CA GLN A 222 1.46 -19.46 -12.12
C GLN A 222 0.02 -19.72 -12.54
N ALA A 223 -0.57 -20.80 -12.02
CA ALA A 223 -2.01 -21.06 -12.16
C ALA A 223 -2.84 -19.99 -11.41
N LEU A 224 -4.12 -19.87 -11.77
CA LEU A 224 -5.06 -19.02 -11.01
C LEU A 224 -5.14 -19.45 -9.54
N PRO A 225 -5.39 -18.54 -8.61
CA PRO A 225 -5.60 -17.10 -8.78
C PRO A 225 -4.31 -16.32 -9.06
N ARG A 226 -4.41 -15.10 -9.61
CA ARG A 226 -3.28 -14.23 -9.92
C ARG A 226 -3.51 -12.83 -9.40
N TRP A 227 -2.42 -12.14 -9.06
CA TRP A 227 -2.42 -10.75 -8.62
C TRP A 227 -1.05 -10.09 -8.78
N ASP A 228 -1.05 -8.78 -8.89
CA ASP A 228 0.11 -7.91 -8.80
C ASP A 228 -0.31 -6.64 -8.05
N MET A 229 -0.12 -6.64 -6.74
CA MET A 229 -0.52 -5.54 -5.87
C MET A 229 0.71 -5.01 -5.16
N ARG A 230 0.92 -3.69 -5.24
CA ARG A 230 2.14 -3.08 -4.68
C ARG A 230 1.85 -1.74 -4.02
N VAL A 231 2.65 -1.41 -3.03
CA VAL A 231 2.70 -0.08 -2.42
C VAL A 231 3.96 0.64 -2.87
N GLN A 232 3.82 1.88 -3.28
CA GLN A 232 4.92 2.76 -3.66
C GLN A 232 4.82 4.09 -2.90
N ASP A 233 5.93 4.81 -2.80
CA ASP A 233 6.01 6.11 -2.15
C ASP A 233 5.61 7.20 -3.15
N GLY A 234 4.38 7.66 -3.07
CA GLY A 234 3.70 8.85 -3.61
C GLY A 234 4.06 9.47 -4.97
N VAL A 235 5.01 8.90 -5.71
CA VAL A 235 5.44 9.43 -7.01
C VAL A 235 5.09 8.46 -8.12
N PRO A 236 4.22 8.81 -9.09
CA PRO A 236 3.87 7.95 -10.21
C PRO A 236 5.11 7.45 -10.96
N GLY A 237 5.18 6.14 -11.20
CA GLY A 237 6.25 5.50 -11.95
C GLY A 237 7.44 5.01 -11.12
N VAL A 238 7.40 5.13 -9.82
CA VAL A 238 8.44 4.62 -8.90
C VAL A 238 8.27 3.10 -8.66
N THR A 239 9.38 2.47 -8.27
CA THR A 239 9.40 1.05 -7.89
C THR A 239 8.66 0.80 -6.59
N PRO A 240 8.17 -0.42 -6.33
CA PRO A 240 7.60 -0.77 -5.04
C PRO A 240 8.53 -0.40 -3.87
N TYR A 241 7.95 0.03 -2.76
CA TYR A 241 8.70 0.30 -1.54
C TYR A 241 9.50 -0.95 -1.12
N THR A 242 10.72 -0.74 -0.60
CA THR A 242 11.57 -1.84 -0.15
C THR A 242 12.15 -1.55 1.23
N TYR A 243 12.33 -2.60 2.02
CA TYR A 243 12.98 -2.54 3.32
C TYR A 243 14.09 -3.57 3.43
N THR A 244 15.21 -3.16 4.01
CA THR A 244 16.28 -4.05 4.46
C THR A 244 16.65 -3.69 5.89
N ASP A 245 16.93 -4.66 6.74
CA ASP A 245 17.40 -4.41 8.10
C ASP A 245 18.89 -4.03 8.19
N GLY A 246 19.58 -4.01 7.04
CA GLY A 246 21.01 -3.68 6.94
C GLY A 246 21.92 -4.77 7.44
N VAL A 247 21.40 -5.93 7.83
CA VAL A 247 22.22 -7.06 8.33
C VAL A 247 22.72 -7.88 7.17
N SER A 248 24.05 -8.03 7.07
CA SER A 248 24.69 -8.95 6.13
C SER A 248 25.15 -10.21 6.86
N PHE A 249 24.86 -11.36 6.30
CA PHE A 249 25.24 -12.65 6.88
C PHE A 249 25.61 -13.68 5.81
N ASN A 250 26.26 -14.74 6.23
CA ASN A 250 26.69 -15.80 5.31
C ASN A 250 25.57 -16.82 5.09
N SER A 251 25.28 -17.16 3.84
CA SER A 251 24.27 -18.13 3.43
C SER A 251 24.71 -19.59 3.61
N ASN A 252 25.12 -19.95 4.79
CA ASN A 252 25.46 -21.36 5.08
C ASN A 252 24.18 -22.23 5.10
N ALA A 253 24.38 -23.54 5.05
CA ALA A 253 23.27 -24.49 5.17
C ALA A 253 22.44 -24.21 6.46
N ALA A 254 21.12 -24.16 6.33
CA ALA A 254 20.17 -23.95 7.43
C ALA A 254 20.35 -22.62 8.21
N THR A 255 20.71 -21.55 7.54
CA THR A 255 20.74 -20.21 8.14
C THR A 255 19.31 -19.68 8.31
N ALA A 256 18.97 -19.25 9.53
CA ALA A 256 17.71 -18.55 9.82
C ALA A 256 17.99 -17.06 9.99
N HIS A 257 17.13 -16.20 9.41
CA HIS A 257 17.20 -14.75 9.53
C HIS A 257 15.81 -14.14 9.52
N ASP A 258 15.35 -13.65 10.67
CA ASP A 258 14.07 -12.97 10.81
C ASP A 258 14.22 -11.47 10.55
N VAL A 259 13.23 -10.88 9.88
CA VAL A 259 13.18 -9.44 9.57
C VAL A 259 11.97 -8.83 10.29
N ALA A 260 12.22 -7.89 11.19
CA ALA A 260 11.18 -7.13 11.90
C ALA A 260 11.18 -5.67 11.40
N ILE A 261 10.12 -5.28 10.70
CA ILE A 261 9.99 -3.96 10.09
C ILE A 261 9.39 -2.97 11.10
N PRO A 262 10.13 -1.91 11.50
CA PRO A 262 9.69 -0.97 12.53
C PRO A 262 8.69 0.06 11.99
N THR A 263 7.92 0.71 12.87
CA THR A 263 7.03 1.82 12.51
C THR A 263 7.79 3.05 12.03
N GLY A 264 8.95 3.33 12.63
CA GLY A 264 9.65 4.60 12.47
C GLY A 264 8.92 5.78 13.10
N ILE A 265 7.93 5.53 13.97
CA ILE A 265 7.12 6.52 14.66
C ILE A 265 7.35 6.35 16.17
N ALA A 266 7.54 7.46 16.87
CA ALA A 266 7.70 7.50 18.33
C ALA A 266 6.35 7.31 19.03
N ALA A 267 6.38 6.97 20.32
CA ALA A 267 5.19 6.76 21.14
C ALA A 267 4.23 7.97 21.23
N ASN A 268 4.72 9.16 20.92
CA ASN A 268 3.94 10.39 20.87
C ASN A 268 3.39 10.72 19.47
N GLY A 269 3.52 9.82 18.49
CA GLY A 269 3.03 10.00 17.13
C GLY A 269 3.96 10.81 16.21
N THR A 270 5.14 11.24 16.67
CA THR A 270 6.08 11.97 15.82
C THR A 270 7.04 11.04 15.08
N ALA A 271 7.58 11.49 13.96
CA ALA A 271 8.59 10.72 13.22
C ALA A 271 9.81 10.44 14.10
N ALA A 272 10.26 9.19 14.17
CA ALA A 272 11.44 8.74 14.91
C ALA A 272 12.46 8.03 14.01
N GLY A 273 12.17 7.88 12.74
CA GLY A 273 13.00 7.22 11.74
C GLY A 273 12.25 7.03 10.42
N VAL A 274 12.71 6.09 9.62
CA VAL A 274 12.02 5.70 8.38
C VAL A 274 10.73 4.97 8.73
N ARG A 275 9.60 5.45 8.23
CA ARG A 275 8.27 4.85 8.39
C ARG A 275 8.15 3.59 7.53
N ALA A 276 8.84 2.53 7.94
CA ALA A 276 9.03 1.36 7.10
C ALA A 276 7.83 0.40 7.12
N SER A 277 7.05 0.34 8.21
CA SER A 277 5.97 -0.65 8.35
C SER A 277 4.69 -0.29 7.60
N GLY A 278 4.43 0.99 7.30
CA GLY A 278 3.22 1.46 6.63
C GLY A 278 2.89 0.68 5.35
N PRO A 279 3.80 0.60 4.36
CA PRO A 279 3.56 -0.15 3.12
C PRO A 279 3.19 -1.62 3.34
N PHE A 280 3.72 -2.25 4.37
CA PHE A 280 3.42 -3.65 4.70
C PHE A 280 2.11 -3.79 5.49
N ALA A 281 1.74 -2.79 6.28
CA ALA A 281 0.45 -2.71 6.95
C ALA A 281 -0.70 -2.58 5.94
N ILE A 282 -0.51 -1.74 4.91
CA ILE A 282 -1.43 -1.61 3.78
C ILE A 282 -1.60 -2.95 3.06
N LEU A 283 -0.49 -3.57 2.62
CA LEU A 283 -0.55 -4.85 1.89
C LEU A 283 -1.15 -5.97 2.73
N ASP A 284 -1.00 -5.95 4.03
CA ASP A 284 -1.61 -6.95 4.90
C ASP A 284 -3.14 -6.82 4.95
N THR A 285 -3.68 -5.61 4.90
CA THR A 285 -5.12 -5.36 4.77
C THR A 285 -5.62 -5.79 3.39
N VAL A 286 -4.90 -5.43 2.32
CA VAL A 286 -5.19 -5.88 0.94
C VAL A 286 -5.11 -7.41 0.83
N TYR A 287 -4.17 -8.05 1.53
CA TYR A 287 -4.11 -9.52 1.59
C TYR A 287 -5.38 -10.11 2.22
N GLN A 288 -5.86 -9.56 3.33
CA GLN A 288 -7.10 -10.02 3.98
C GLN A 288 -8.30 -9.89 3.03
N ALA A 289 -8.44 -8.74 2.38
CA ALA A 289 -9.50 -8.51 1.39
C ALA A 289 -9.41 -9.51 0.22
N THR A 290 -8.21 -9.74 -0.31
CA THR A 290 -7.97 -10.75 -1.35
C THR A 290 -8.39 -12.15 -0.88
N GLN A 291 -8.05 -12.55 0.35
CA GLN A 291 -8.41 -13.86 0.89
C GLN A 291 -9.93 -14.00 1.10
N THR A 292 -10.63 -12.95 1.51
CA THR A 292 -12.09 -12.94 1.65
C THR A 292 -12.76 -13.28 0.31
N ILE A 293 -12.28 -12.69 -0.79
CA ILE A 293 -12.79 -12.98 -2.13
C ILE A 293 -12.43 -14.41 -2.55
N LEU A 294 -11.17 -14.83 -2.34
CA LEU A 294 -10.73 -16.19 -2.70
C LEU A 294 -11.44 -17.30 -1.93
N ASN A 295 -11.95 -17.00 -0.75
CA ASN A 295 -12.81 -17.93 0.00
C ASN A 295 -14.18 -18.09 -0.66
N ALA A 296 -14.69 -17.08 -1.35
CA ALA A 296 -15.93 -17.15 -2.13
C ALA A 296 -15.68 -17.71 -3.54
N ASP A 297 -14.63 -17.25 -4.22
CA ASP A 297 -14.23 -17.69 -5.57
C ASP A 297 -12.71 -17.87 -5.65
N ALA A 298 -12.25 -19.10 -5.47
CA ALA A 298 -10.84 -19.47 -5.42
C ALA A 298 -10.06 -19.24 -6.73
N LEU A 299 -10.75 -18.95 -7.83
CA LEU A 299 -10.12 -18.75 -9.13
C LEU A 299 -10.12 -17.27 -9.59
N THR A 300 -10.56 -16.37 -8.74
CA THR A 300 -10.58 -14.92 -9.04
C THR A 300 -9.20 -14.42 -9.46
N ASN A 301 -9.14 -13.73 -10.59
CA ASN A 301 -7.92 -13.13 -11.13
C ASN A 301 -7.97 -11.62 -10.90
N PHE A 302 -7.09 -11.11 -10.04
CA PHE A 302 -7.07 -9.70 -9.67
C PHE A 302 -6.24 -8.87 -10.65
N PRO A 303 -6.82 -7.83 -11.28
CA PRO A 303 -6.05 -6.83 -12.02
C PRO A 303 -4.95 -6.19 -11.16
N ALA A 304 -3.93 -5.65 -11.83
CA ALA A 304 -2.86 -4.98 -11.11
C ALA A 304 -3.38 -3.76 -10.33
N LEU A 305 -2.94 -3.62 -9.07
CA LEU A 305 -3.29 -2.51 -8.18
C LEU A 305 -2.03 -1.86 -7.63
N ILE A 306 -2.00 -0.55 -7.68
CA ILE A 306 -0.98 0.28 -7.05
C ILE A 306 -1.61 1.00 -5.87
N VAL A 307 -0.92 1.04 -4.73
CA VAL A 307 -1.26 1.96 -3.64
C VAL A 307 -0.18 3.02 -3.57
N ASP A 308 -0.56 4.25 -3.86
CA ASP A 308 0.29 5.44 -3.74
C ASP A 308 0.20 5.95 -2.30
N TRP A 309 1.20 5.60 -1.49
CA TRP A 309 1.28 5.93 -0.08
C TRP A 309 2.19 7.12 0.15
N GLY A 310 1.68 8.20 0.74
CA GLY A 310 2.51 9.36 1.04
C GLY A 310 1.73 10.60 1.48
N SER A 311 2.46 11.61 1.97
CA SER A 311 1.94 12.91 2.40
C SER A 311 1.52 13.84 1.25
N GLN A 312 1.63 13.39 0.00
CA GLN A 312 1.27 14.19 -1.18
C GLN A 312 -0.12 13.84 -1.72
N ALA A 313 -0.82 12.90 -1.09
CA ALA A 313 -2.21 12.61 -1.42
C ALA A 313 -3.14 13.68 -0.82
N ASP A 314 -4.07 14.18 -1.62
CA ASP A 314 -5.12 15.11 -1.17
C ASP A 314 -6.31 14.37 -0.55
N GLY A 315 -6.06 13.25 0.13
CA GLY A 315 -7.03 12.34 0.72
C GLY A 315 -6.80 10.89 0.32
N THR A 316 -7.65 10.01 0.83
CA THR A 316 -7.62 8.57 0.49
C THR A 316 -8.80 8.24 -0.42
N PHE A 317 -8.52 7.68 -1.61
CA PHE A 317 -9.54 7.34 -2.60
C PHE A 317 -9.01 6.38 -3.68
N PHE A 318 -9.91 5.59 -4.25
CA PHE A 318 -9.62 4.73 -5.41
C PHE A 318 -9.79 5.49 -6.72
N THR A 319 -8.84 5.31 -7.65
CA THR A 319 -8.88 5.86 -9.01
C THR A 319 -8.84 4.74 -10.05
N PRO A 320 -9.90 4.58 -10.87
CA PRO A 320 -9.96 3.55 -11.90
C PRO A 320 -9.23 3.92 -13.19
N GLN A 321 -8.87 5.18 -13.41
CA GLN A 321 -8.30 5.69 -14.66
C GLN A 321 -6.82 5.35 -14.82
N GLY A 322 -6.42 4.92 -16.01
CA GLY A 322 -5.02 4.57 -16.30
C GLY A 322 -4.58 3.26 -15.65
N SER A 323 -3.51 3.28 -14.87
CA SER A 323 -3.19 2.20 -13.94
C SER A 323 -4.05 2.36 -12.69
N GLN A 324 -4.84 1.37 -12.34
CA GLN A 324 -5.71 1.44 -11.16
C GLN A 324 -4.88 1.66 -9.90
N HIS A 325 -5.23 2.68 -9.13
CA HIS A 325 -4.54 2.96 -7.88
C HIS A 325 -5.46 3.48 -6.77
N ILE A 326 -5.03 3.23 -5.56
CA ILE A 326 -5.54 3.84 -4.35
C ILE A 326 -4.52 4.90 -3.94
N ALA A 327 -4.91 6.17 -3.97
CA ALA A 327 -4.18 7.21 -3.25
C ALA A 327 -4.43 7.00 -1.75
N LEU A 328 -3.39 7.02 -0.92
CA LEU A 328 -3.51 6.80 0.50
C LEU A 328 -2.73 7.86 1.26
N LEU A 329 -3.46 8.69 2.01
CA LEU A 329 -2.88 9.77 2.80
C LEU A 329 -2.03 9.21 3.94
N ALA A 330 -0.85 9.79 4.14
CA ALA A 330 0.11 9.32 5.12
C ALA A 330 0.88 10.47 5.77
N ASP A 331 0.19 11.51 6.17
CA ASP A 331 0.78 12.65 6.87
C ASP A 331 0.58 12.53 8.38
N LEU A 332 1.68 12.52 9.15
CA LEU A 332 1.63 12.45 10.62
C LEU A 332 0.97 13.67 11.28
N THR A 333 0.78 14.75 10.53
CA THR A 333 0.16 15.99 11.00
C THR A 333 -1.28 16.16 10.56
N GLU A 334 -1.77 15.26 9.72
CA GLU A 334 -3.14 15.23 9.21
C GLU A 334 -3.78 13.86 9.44
N ASP A 335 -3.29 12.85 8.73
CA ASP A 335 -3.83 11.52 8.75
C ASP A 335 -2.78 10.44 8.40
N THR A 336 -2.94 9.25 8.98
CA THR A 336 -2.00 8.13 8.82
C THR A 336 -2.72 6.85 8.44
N ASP A 337 -3.45 6.89 7.33
CA ASP A 337 -4.32 5.82 6.84
C ASP A 337 -3.62 4.47 6.63
N GLU A 338 -2.28 4.42 6.62
CA GLU A 338 -1.57 3.14 6.49
C GLU A 338 -1.87 2.12 7.59
N PHE A 339 -2.44 2.57 8.72
CA PHE A 339 -2.86 1.70 9.81
C PHE A 339 -4.38 1.59 9.93
N ASP A 340 -5.14 2.37 9.18
CA ASP A 340 -6.59 2.43 9.20
C ASP A 340 -7.18 1.37 8.27
N GLN A 341 -7.30 0.15 8.81
CA GLN A 341 -7.68 -1.03 8.04
C GLN A 341 -9.04 -0.89 7.35
N HIS A 342 -10.01 -0.23 8.01
CA HIS A 342 -11.34 0.00 7.43
C HIS A 342 -11.27 0.93 6.22
N VAL A 343 -10.48 1.99 6.29
CA VAL A 343 -10.25 2.91 5.17
C VAL A 343 -9.62 2.19 3.99
N ILE A 344 -8.52 1.46 4.22
CA ILE A 344 -7.84 0.68 3.17
C ILE A 344 -8.78 -0.36 2.53
N ALA A 345 -9.55 -1.07 3.34
CA ALA A 345 -10.46 -2.11 2.86
C ALA A 345 -11.68 -1.51 2.14
N HIS A 346 -12.14 -0.31 2.52
CA HIS A 346 -13.17 0.47 1.83
C HIS A 346 -12.73 0.82 0.40
N GLU A 347 -11.56 1.41 0.25
CA GLU A 347 -11.01 1.75 -1.07
C GLU A 347 -10.75 0.50 -1.93
N PHE A 348 -10.35 -0.59 -1.31
CA PHE A 348 -10.28 -1.86 -2.00
C PHE A 348 -11.68 -2.40 -2.40
N GLY A 349 -12.73 -2.05 -1.68
CA GLY A 349 -14.13 -2.29 -2.05
C GLY A 349 -14.48 -1.63 -3.38
N HIS A 350 -14.11 -0.37 -3.59
CA HIS A 350 -14.28 0.33 -4.87
C HIS A 350 -13.48 -0.31 -6.01
N TYR A 351 -12.24 -0.75 -5.73
CA TYR A 351 -11.46 -1.53 -6.70
C TYR A 351 -12.20 -2.83 -7.09
N ILE A 352 -12.84 -3.50 -6.15
CA ILE A 352 -13.61 -4.72 -6.41
C ILE A 352 -14.87 -4.41 -7.21
N GLU A 353 -15.64 -3.41 -6.83
CA GLU A 353 -16.85 -2.99 -7.54
C GLU A 353 -16.53 -2.64 -9.00
N PHE A 354 -15.48 -1.88 -9.24
CA PHE A 354 -15.05 -1.49 -10.58
C PHE A 354 -14.64 -2.68 -11.44
N ASN A 355 -13.90 -3.66 -10.90
CA ASN A 355 -13.33 -4.75 -11.70
C ASN A 355 -14.26 -5.94 -11.90
N TYR A 356 -15.13 -6.22 -10.94
CA TYR A 356 -15.92 -7.46 -10.94
C TYR A 356 -17.42 -7.21 -11.01
N SER A 357 -17.88 -6.05 -10.61
CA SER A 357 -19.24 -5.61 -10.77
C SER A 357 -19.36 -4.61 -11.92
N ARG A 358 -20.29 -3.71 -11.81
CA ARG A 358 -20.40 -2.47 -12.57
C ARG A 358 -20.53 -1.33 -11.58
N ALA A 359 -19.53 -0.46 -11.53
CA ALA A 359 -19.54 0.72 -10.69
C ALA A 359 -20.20 1.88 -11.48
N ASP A 360 -21.45 2.18 -11.17
CA ASP A 360 -22.13 3.37 -11.70
C ASP A 360 -21.98 4.58 -10.77
N ASN A 361 -21.22 4.44 -9.67
CA ASN A 361 -20.91 5.51 -8.73
C ASN A 361 -20.22 6.67 -9.44
N ILE A 362 -20.75 7.87 -9.25
CA ILE A 362 -20.22 9.12 -9.86
C ILE A 362 -19.20 9.83 -8.96
N GLY A 363 -18.94 9.29 -7.77
CA GLY A 363 -18.01 9.88 -6.80
C GLY A 363 -18.48 11.20 -6.22
N GLY A 364 -17.54 11.98 -5.72
CA GLY A 364 -17.76 13.30 -5.13
C GLY A 364 -17.78 13.29 -3.60
N ALA A 365 -17.67 14.48 -3.00
CA ALA A 365 -17.62 14.64 -1.55
C ALA A 365 -18.91 14.15 -0.89
N HIS A 366 -18.78 13.36 0.16
CA HIS A 366 -19.89 12.83 0.94
C HIS A 366 -19.52 12.69 2.41
N GLY A 367 -20.53 12.57 3.25
CA GLY A 367 -20.34 12.36 4.67
C GLY A 367 -21.54 11.68 5.31
N LEU A 368 -21.35 11.21 6.54
CA LEU A 368 -22.40 10.53 7.29
C LEU A 368 -23.67 11.36 7.37
N GLY A 369 -24.78 10.81 6.88
CA GLY A 369 -26.10 11.44 6.91
C GLY A 369 -26.47 12.26 5.70
N ASP A 370 -25.62 12.31 4.70
CA ASP A 370 -25.96 12.89 3.40
C ASP A 370 -27.04 12.08 2.70
N LYS A 371 -27.87 12.77 1.91
CA LYS A 371 -28.79 12.17 0.97
C LYS A 371 -28.11 12.16 -0.38
N LEU A 372 -27.69 11.02 -0.77
CA LEU A 372 -26.83 10.82 -1.92
C LEU A 372 -27.63 10.40 -3.17
N ASP A 373 -27.09 10.65 -4.32
CA ASP A 373 -27.45 9.92 -5.54
C ASP A 373 -27.44 8.41 -5.23
N PRO A 374 -28.46 7.64 -5.62
CA PRO A 374 -28.57 6.24 -5.21
C PRO A 374 -27.39 5.36 -5.65
N ARG A 375 -26.68 5.75 -6.70
CA ARG A 375 -25.43 5.06 -7.17
C ARG A 375 -24.27 5.31 -6.21
N VAL A 376 -24.17 6.54 -5.71
CA VAL A 376 -23.16 6.92 -4.71
C VAL A 376 -23.48 6.26 -3.38
N ALA A 377 -24.73 6.34 -2.92
CA ALA A 377 -25.15 5.67 -1.69
C ALA A 377 -24.85 4.16 -1.71
N PHE A 378 -25.00 3.51 -2.87
CA PHE A 378 -24.69 2.08 -3.02
C PHE A 378 -23.18 1.83 -3.00
N GLY A 379 -22.38 2.53 -3.81
CA GLY A 379 -20.95 2.31 -3.89
C GLY A 379 -20.24 2.56 -2.55
N GLU A 380 -20.57 3.69 -1.88
CA GLU A 380 -19.98 4.03 -0.58
C GLU A 380 -20.44 3.07 0.54
N GLY A 381 -21.73 2.76 0.56
CA GLY A 381 -22.27 1.78 1.51
C GLY A 381 -21.71 0.38 1.30
N PHE A 382 -21.46 -0.03 0.05
CA PHE A 382 -20.77 -1.27 -0.27
C PHE A 382 -19.32 -1.24 0.23
N GLY A 383 -18.57 -0.16 0.01
CA GLY A 383 -17.20 0.00 0.50
C GLY A 383 -17.08 -0.25 2.00
N TYR A 384 -17.93 0.39 2.80
CA TYR A 384 -17.94 0.20 4.27
C TYR A 384 -18.39 -1.20 4.69
N ALA A 385 -19.43 -1.76 4.08
CA ALA A 385 -19.85 -3.13 4.37
C ALA A 385 -18.76 -4.13 4.03
N PHE A 386 -18.10 -3.98 2.88
CA PHE A 386 -17.00 -4.83 2.46
C PHE A 386 -15.82 -4.74 3.43
N ALA A 387 -15.45 -3.55 3.90
CA ALA A 387 -14.41 -3.36 4.89
C ALA A 387 -14.72 -4.11 6.20
N ALA A 388 -15.94 -3.96 6.70
CA ALA A 388 -16.40 -4.68 7.89
C ALA A 388 -16.34 -6.20 7.70
N ILE A 389 -16.81 -6.70 6.54
CA ILE A 389 -16.75 -8.13 6.17
C ILE A 389 -15.32 -8.66 6.13
N VAL A 390 -14.40 -7.94 5.49
CA VAL A 390 -12.98 -8.31 5.37
C VAL A 390 -12.33 -8.44 6.74
N LEU A 391 -12.62 -7.50 7.63
CA LEU A 391 -12.00 -7.42 8.95
C LEU A 391 -12.76 -8.24 10.00
N ASN A 392 -13.97 -8.70 9.68
CA ASN A 392 -14.92 -9.29 10.62
C ASN A 392 -15.09 -8.38 11.86
N ASP A 393 -15.17 -7.08 11.61
CA ASP A 393 -15.33 -6.02 12.62
C ASP A 393 -16.37 -5.00 12.10
N PRO A 394 -17.56 -4.92 12.73
CA PRO A 394 -18.58 -3.97 12.31
C PRO A 394 -18.26 -2.53 12.70
N VAL A 395 -17.23 -2.28 13.52
CA VAL A 395 -16.88 -0.93 13.96
C VAL A 395 -15.87 -0.30 13.02
N ALA A 396 -16.35 0.40 12.02
CA ALA A 396 -15.52 1.20 11.14
C ALA A 396 -14.83 2.31 11.94
N ARG A 397 -13.54 2.49 11.68
CA ARG A 397 -12.68 3.50 12.34
C ARG A 397 -11.79 4.16 11.32
N ASP A 398 -11.63 5.44 11.54
CA ASP A 398 -10.77 6.31 10.76
C ASP A 398 -10.04 7.24 11.75
N SER A 399 -8.72 7.30 11.70
CA SER A 399 -7.90 8.14 12.57
C SER A 399 -7.54 9.45 11.89
N PHE A 400 -7.38 10.50 12.65
CA PHE A 400 -6.95 11.79 12.13
C PHE A 400 -6.28 12.64 13.22
N PHE A 401 -5.58 13.68 12.84
CA PHE A 401 -4.95 14.63 13.75
C PHE A 401 -5.75 15.94 13.77
N ASP A 402 -6.30 16.32 14.93
CA ASP A 402 -7.13 17.53 15.09
C ASP A 402 -6.33 18.84 15.21
N GLY A 403 -5.03 18.81 14.92
CA GLY A 403 -4.08 19.90 15.10
C GLY A 403 -3.40 19.91 16.48
N THR A 404 -3.85 19.08 17.41
CA THR A 404 -3.30 18.97 18.77
C THR A 404 -3.05 17.53 19.22
N THR A 405 -3.96 16.62 18.90
CA THR A 405 -3.92 15.21 19.32
C THR A 405 -4.48 14.31 18.24
N GLN A 406 -4.08 13.04 18.30
CA GLN A 406 -4.71 11.98 17.53
C GLN A 406 -6.16 11.77 17.99
N ARG A 407 -7.07 11.65 17.02
CA ARG A 407 -8.50 11.39 17.17
C ARG A 407 -8.90 10.21 16.31
N SER A 408 -10.09 9.73 16.47
CA SER A 408 -10.75 8.89 15.48
C SER A 408 -12.24 9.21 15.38
N SER A 409 -12.75 9.15 14.17
CA SER A 409 -14.16 8.93 13.91
C SER A 409 -14.44 7.42 13.99
N SER A 410 -15.63 7.05 14.38
CA SER A 410 -16.06 5.65 14.36
C SER A 410 -17.59 5.55 14.28
N PHE A 411 -18.04 4.56 13.56
CA PHE A 411 -19.46 4.18 13.53
C PHE A 411 -19.55 2.65 13.42
N ASN A 412 -20.73 2.12 13.75
CA ASN A 412 -20.99 0.69 13.70
C ASN A 412 -21.93 0.38 12.54
N VAL A 413 -21.50 -0.41 11.56
CA VAL A 413 -22.30 -0.83 10.41
C VAL A 413 -23.49 -1.71 10.80
N GLU A 414 -23.38 -2.42 11.94
CA GLU A 414 -24.42 -3.24 12.56
C GLU A 414 -25.62 -2.40 13.01
N THR A 415 -25.35 -1.23 13.61
CA THR A 415 -26.40 -0.38 14.17
C THR A 415 -26.85 0.63 13.15
N ASN A 416 -28.09 0.47 12.72
CA ASN A 416 -28.65 1.33 11.73
C ASN A 416 -29.78 2.24 12.26
N PRO A 417 -29.86 3.43 11.69
CA PRO A 417 -28.79 4.32 11.29
C PRO A 417 -28.13 4.91 12.51
N PRO A 418 -27.01 5.59 12.39
CA PRO A 418 -26.37 6.19 13.56
C PRO A 418 -27.37 7.11 14.26
N THR A 419 -28.08 6.57 15.25
CA THR A 419 -28.88 7.38 16.17
C THR A 419 -27.90 8.21 16.95
N SER A 420 -27.78 9.49 16.59
CA SER A 420 -27.04 10.51 17.29
C SER A 420 -25.58 10.22 17.62
N GLN A 421 -24.68 10.57 16.72
CA GLN A 421 -23.31 10.91 17.12
C GLN A 421 -23.37 12.25 17.90
N PRO A 422 -22.58 12.41 18.99
CA PRO A 422 -22.49 13.69 19.68
C PRO A 422 -21.99 14.78 18.72
N GLY A 423 -22.86 15.70 18.35
CA GLY A 423 -22.57 16.81 17.44
C GLY A 423 -23.24 16.75 16.08
N ASN A 424 -23.83 15.61 15.67
CA ASN A 424 -24.64 15.53 14.47
C ASN A 424 -26.03 14.98 14.82
N PRO A 425 -27.08 15.83 14.85
CA PRO A 425 -28.46 15.43 15.13
C PRO A 425 -29.09 14.81 13.88
N ILE A 426 -28.48 13.76 13.34
CA ILE A 426 -29.07 13.03 12.24
C ILE A 426 -30.16 12.15 12.83
N GLY A 427 -31.39 12.60 12.66
CA GLY A 427 -32.56 11.79 12.93
C GLY A 427 -32.58 10.56 12.02
N ASN A 428 -33.25 9.54 12.47
CA ASN A 428 -33.49 8.23 11.87
C ASN A 428 -33.81 8.29 10.35
N TYR A 429 -32.77 8.21 9.50
CA TYR A 429 -32.92 8.31 8.05
C TYR A 429 -32.57 7.00 7.33
N GLY A 430 -33.33 5.94 7.64
CA GLY A 430 -33.38 4.82 6.71
C GLY A 430 -33.82 5.35 5.34
N CYS A 431 -32.99 5.18 4.33
CA CYS A 431 -33.24 5.69 2.98
C CYS A 431 -32.40 4.89 1.97
N TRP A 432 -32.99 4.59 0.85
CA TRP A 432 -32.27 4.07 -0.32
C TRP A 432 -31.19 5.04 -0.86
N CYS A 433 -31.21 6.26 -0.40
CA CYS A 433 -30.30 7.36 -0.72
C CYS A 433 -29.22 7.57 0.35
N SER A 434 -29.02 6.63 1.26
CA SER A 434 -28.04 6.73 2.35
C SER A 434 -27.08 5.57 2.31
N GLU A 435 -25.78 5.89 2.33
CA GLU A 435 -24.72 4.89 2.46
C GLU A 435 -24.91 4.02 3.71
N SER A 436 -25.40 4.62 4.82
CA SER A 436 -25.62 3.89 6.08
C SER A 436 -26.71 2.83 5.98
N SER A 437 -27.75 3.05 5.20
CA SER A 437 -28.76 2.02 4.95
C SER A 437 -28.20 0.87 4.11
N VAL A 438 -27.33 1.18 3.14
CA VAL A 438 -26.72 0.19 2.28
C VAL A 438 -25.74 -0.67 3.08
N TRP A 439 -24.83 -0.07 3.83
CA TRP A 439 -23.86 -0.86 4.59
C TRP A 439 -24.51 -1.75 5.64
N SER A 440 -25.56 -1.26 6.32
CA SER A 440 -26.27 -2.05 7.31
C SER A 440 -26.97 -3.25 6.66
N ILE A 441 -27.70 -3.04 5.55
CA ILE A 441 -28.35 -4.12 4.81
C ILE A 441 -27.32 -5.17 4.37
N LEU A 442 -26.17 -4.76 3.86
CA LEU A 442 -25.16 -5.68 3.35
C LEU A 442 -24.45 -6.42 4.47
N TRP A 443 -24.20 -5.77 5.60
CA TRP A 443 -23.62 -6.39 6.78
C TRP A 443 -24.57 -7.45 7.37
N ASP A 444 -25.84 -7.08 7.60
CA ASP A 444 -26.86 -8.00 8.12
C ASP A 444 -27.13 -9.19 7.15
N VAL A 445 -26.93 -9.01 5.84
CA VAL A 445 -26.96 -10.14 4.90
C VAL A 445 -25.77 -11.08 5.10
N TYR A 446 -24.62 -10.53 5.47
CA TYR A 446 -23.38 -11.29 5.61
C TYR A 446 -23.27 -12.04 6.92
N ASP A 447 -23.51 -11.37 8.03
CA ASP A 447 -23.14 -11.87 9.34
C ASP A 447 -24.01 -13.02 9.87
N ASN A 448 -23.78 -13.49 11.07
CA ASN A 448 -24.60 -14.53 11.62
C ASN A 448 -25.66 -13.94 12.54
N ALA A 449 -26.91 -14.24 12.28
CA ALA A 449 -28.13 -13.78 12.95
C ALA A 449 -28.13 -13.98 14.50
N ALA A 450 -27.14 -13.43 15.20
CA ALA A 450 -27.05 -13.54 16.66
C ALA A 450 -27.65 -12.32 17.37
N ASP A 451 -28.04 -11.27 16.66
CA ASP A 451 -28.60 -10.06 17.23
C ASP A 451 -30.10 -9.92 17.02
N THR A 452 -30.71 -8.91 17.67
CA THR A 452 -32.14 -8.93 18.00
C THR A 452 -33.07 -8.58 16.83
N ASN A 453 -32.56 -8.19 15.67
CA ASN A 453 -33.37 -7.69 14.55
C ASN A 453 -33.06 -8.34 13.19
N ASP A 454 -32.06 -9.20 13.15
CA ASP A 454 -31.57 -9.85 11.95
C ASP A 454 -31.81 -11.37 11.99
N ALA A 455 -32.48 -11.90 10.98
CA ALA A 455 -32.72 -13.33 10.78
C ALA A 455 -32.10 -13.81 9.44
N VAL A 456 -31.23 -13.03 8.84
CA VAL A 456 -30.51 -13.34 7.60
C VAL A 456 -29.06 -13.68 7.96
N ALA A 457 -28.50 -14.70 7.37
CA ALA A 457 -27.11 -15.08 7.56
C ALA A 457 -26.64 -15.81 6.30
N LEU A 458 -26.42 -15.08 5.22
CA LEU A 458 -26.07 -15.69 3.93
C LEU A 458 -24.56 -15.78 3.74
N GLY A 459 -23.77 -15.00 4.48
CA GLY A 459 -22.34 -14.88 4.28
C GLY A 459 -21.97 -14.07 3.03
N PHE A 460 -20.69 -14.03 2.70
CA PHE A 460 -20.19 -13.19 1.62
C PHE A 460 -20.47 -13.74 0.21
N LEU A 461 -20.56 -15.07 0.03
CA LEU A 461 -20.73 -15.67 -1.31
C LEU A 461 -21.96 -15.16 -2.08
N PRO A 462 -23.17 -15.08 -1.50
CA PRO A 462 -24.33 -14.52 -2.22
C PRO A 462 -24.17 -13.03 -2.59
N ILE A 463 -23.47 -12.23 -1.77
CA ILE A 463 -23.14 -10.85 -2.12
C ILE A 463 -22.21 -10.84 -3.34
N TRP A 464 -21.17 -11.65 -3.30
CA TRP A 464 -20.23 -11.80 -4.41
C TRP A 464 -20.89 -12.26 -5.70
N ASP A 465 -21.77 -13.26 -5.64
CA ASP A 465 -22.48 -13.78 -6.80
C ASP A 465 -23.40 -12.73 -7.46
N VAL A 466 -24.02 -11.85 -6.67
CA VAL A 466 -24.80 -10.72 -7.20
C VAL A 466 -23.90 -9.72 -7.91
N LEU A 467 -22.78 -9.35 -7.31
CA LEU A 467 -21.85 -8.37 -7.88
C LEU A 467 -21.28 -8.83 -9.22
N ILE A 468 -20.76 -10.07 -9.30
CA ILE A 468 -20.10 -10.59 -10.52
C ILE A 468 -21.08 -11.03 -11.60
N GLY A 469 -22.34 -11.18 -11.28
CA GLY A 469 -23.38 -11.67 -12.20
C GLY A 469 -24.42 -10.60 -12.53
N PRO A 470 -25.56 -10.55 -11.81
CA PRO A 470 -26.68 -9.66 -12.13
C PRO A 470 -26.33 -8.17 -12.18
N GLU A 471 -25.51 -7.68 -11.24
CA GLU A 471 -25.13 -6.26 -11.23
C GLU A 471 -24.36 -5.83 -12.47
N ARG A 472 -23.56 -6.71 -13.04
CA ARG A 472 -22.83 -6.43 -14.29
C ARG A 472 -23.75 -6.23 -15.49
N THR A 473 -24.92 -6.83 -15.48
CA THR A 473 -25.79 -6.96 -16.66
C THR A 473 -27.16 -6.32 -16.47
N THR A 474 -27.50 -5.84 -15.27
CA THR A 474 -28.77 -5.16 -15.02
C THR A 474 -28.94 -3.96 -15.95
N PRO A 475 -30.13 -3.76 -16.56
CA PRO A 475 -30.38 -2.55 -17.32
C PRO A 475 -30.53 -1.29 -16.45
N ALA A 476 -30.89 -1.40 -15.16
CA ALA A 476 -30.92 -0.29 -14.19
C ALA A 476 -29.49 0.14 -13.81
N PHE A 477 -29.32 1.33 -13.26
CA PHE A 477 -28.07 1.67 -12.58
C PHE A 477 -27.87 0.80 -11.33
N THR A 478 -26.62 0.55 -10.96
CA THR A 478 -26.27 -0.20 -9.75
C THR A 478 -26.64 0.61 -8.52
N THR A 479 -27.57 0.09 -7.76
CA THR A 479 -28.15 0.71 -6.57
C THR A 479 -28.62 -0.39 -5.62
N ILE A 480 -29.04 -0.02 -4.43
CA ILE A 480 -29.64 -0.98 -3.48
C ILE A 480 -30.85 -1.72 -4.09
N PHE A 481 -31.59 -1.11 -5.00
CA PHE A 481 -32.76 -1.74 -5.64
C PHE A 481 -32.34 -2.85 -6.59
N SER A 482 -31.38 -2.61 -7.48
CA SER A 482 -30.87 -3.61 -8.41
C SER A 482 -30.24 -4.78 -7.64
N PHE A 483 -29.43 -4.46 -6.63
CA PHE A 483 -28.75 -5.45 -5.79
C PHE A 483 -29.74 -6.35 -5.03
N ILE A 484 -30.68 -5.77 -4.29
CA ILE A 484 -31.67 -6.53 -3.50
C ILE A 484 -32.62 -7.33 -4.39
N THR A 485 -33.01 -6.79 -5.55
CA THR A 485 -33.81 -7.54 -6.52
C THR A 485 -33.07 -8.79 -6.98
N ALA A 486 -31.80 -8.68 -7.30
CA ALA A 486 -30.96 -9.80 -7.71
C ALA A 486 -30.71 -10.78 -6.55
N LEU A 487 -30.40 -10.29 -5.37
CA LEU A 487 -30.17 -11.11 -4.18
C LEU A 487 -31.39 -11.97 -3.85
N LYS A 488 -32.59 -11.38 -3.87
CA LYS A 488 -33.85 -12.10 -3.66
C LYS A 488 -34.12 -13.16 -4.73
N ALA A 489 -33.79 -12.86 -5.99
CA ALA A 489 -33.95 -13.82 -7.09
C ALA A 489 -33.04 -15.05 -6.96
N GLN A 490 -31.83 -14.86 -6.45
CA GLN A 490 -30.85 -15.93 -6.21
C GLN A 490 -31.13 -16.69 -4.90
N ASN A 491 -31.80 -16.08 -3.92
CA ASN A 491 -32.03 -16.60 -2.57
C ASN A 491 -33.51 -16.69 -2.23
N ALA A 492 -34.29 -17.40 -3.02
CA ALA A 492 -35.74 -17.49 -2.92
C ALA A 492 -36.23 -17.92 -1.50
N GLY A 493 -35.46 -18.71 -0.78
CA GLY A 493 -35.77 -19.15 0.59
C GLY A 493 -35.62 -18.04 1.65
N ALA A 494 -34.83 -16.99 1.37
CA ALA A 494 -34.56 -15.89 2.29
C ALA A 494 -35.35 -14.61 1.97
N VAL A 495 -36.22 -14.61 0.97
CA VAL A 495 -36.93 -13.40 0.51
C VAL A 495 -37.69 -12.69 1.61
N ALA A 496 -38.35 -13.44 2.50
CA ALA A 496 -39.14 -12.84 3.59
C ALA A 496 -38.24 -12.11 4.61
N THR A 497 -37.13 -12.71 4.98
CA THR A 497 -36.15 -12.13 5.94
C THR A 497 -35.43 -10.95 5.31
N ILE A 498 -34.97 -11.06 4.05
CA ILE A 498 -34.38 -9.94 3.30
C ILE A 498 -35.38 -8.75 3.21
N ASN A 499 -36.66 -9.02 2.96
CA ASN A 499 -37.66 -7.96 2.94
C ASN A 499 -37.82 -7.28 4.31
N THR A 500 -37.76 -8.03 5.41
CA THR A 500 -37.84 -7.44 6.76
C THR A 500 -36.65 -6.49 7.00
N LEU A 501 -35.47 -6.93 6.66
CA LEU A 501 -34.24 -6.18 6.80
C LEU A 501 -34.27 -4.88 5.97
N VAL A 502 -34.60 -4.99 4.69
CA VAL A 502 -34.68 -3.83 3.78
C VAL A 502 -35.78 -2.84 4.20
N ALA A 503 -36.94 -3.34 4.65
CA ALA A 503 -38.03 -2.50 5.14
C ALA A 503 -37.67 -1.74 6.43
N ALA A 504 -36.80 -2.33 7.29
CA ALA A 504 -36.29 -1.64 8.47
C ALA A 504 -35.47 -0.39 8.11
N GLN A 505 -34.94 -0.32 6.89
CA GLN A 505 -34.25 0.83 6.32
C GLN A 505 -35.18 1.82 5.62
N ASN A 506 -36.48 1.74 5.83
CA ASN A 506 -37.50 2.60 5.22
C ASN A 506 -37.44 2.55 3.67
N ILE A 507 -37.29 1.36 3.12
CA ILE A 507 -37.27 1.07 1.67
C ILE A 507 -38.45 0.14 1.35
N ASP A 508 -39.24 0.47 0.32
CA ASP A 508 -40.38 -0.34 -0.10
C ASP A 508 -39.96 -1.67 -0.71
N VAL A 509 -40.45 -2.75 -0.13
CA VAL A 509 -40.12 -4.12 -0.57
C VAL A 509 -41.20 -4.78 -1.39
N THR A 510 -42.42 -4.19 -1.44
CA THR A 510 -43.59 -4.74 -2.15
C THR A 510 -43.45 -4.52 -3.64
N ASN A 511 -43.33 -5.63 -4.39
CA ASN A 511 -43.08 -5.61 -5.83
C ASN A 511 -41.84 -4.81 -6.25
N MET A 512 -40.85 -4.75 -5.37
CA MET A 512 -39.56 -4.10 -5.65
C MET A 512 -38.96 -4.67 -6.95
N ASP A 513 -38.54 -3.79 -7.82
CA ASP A 513 -37.78 -4.10 -9.03
C ASP A 513 -36.42 -3.36 -9.01
N ALA A 514 -35.56 -3.66 -9.97
CA ALA A 514 -34.23 -3.07 -10.09
C ALA A 514 -34.22 -1.54 -10.26
N TYR A 515 -35.35 -0.95 -10.58
CA TYR A 515 -35.51 0.50 -10.76
C TYR A 515 -36.10 1.21 -9.53
N GLY A 516 -36.50 0.48 -8.50
CA GLY A 516 -37.23 1.06 -7.37
C GLY A 516 -38.58 1.68 -7.82
N SER A 517 -39.26 1.05 -8.80
CA SER A 517 -40.48 1.64 -9.42
C SER A 517 -41.64 1.76 -8.46
N THR A 518 -41.63 1.01 -7.35
CA THR A 518 -42.67 1.01 -6.32
C THR A 518 -42.30 1.83 -5.07
N GLU A 519 -41.12 2.46 -5.08
CA GLU A 519 -40.64 3.24 -3.92
C GLU A 519 -41.51 4.47 -3.67
N THR A 520 -41.88 4.67 -2.41
CA THR A 520 -42.72 5.80 -1.97
C THR A 520 -42.08 6.60 -0.83
N HIS A 521 -41.04 6.07 -0.19
CA HIS A 521 -40.33 6.75 0.87
C HIS A 521 -39.25 7.67 0.30
N PHE A 522 -39.14 8.86 0.88
CA PHE A 522 -38.13 9.86 0.55
C PHE A 522 -37.75 10.68 1.79
N PRO A 523 -36.59 11.29 1.87
CA PRO A 523 -36.21 12.16 2.96
C PRO A 523 -37.10 13.41 2.99
N SER A 524 -37.63 13.77 4.15
CA SER A 524 -38.54 14.93 4.30
C SER A 524 -37.88 16.27 3.98
N THR A 525 -36.56 16.31 3.90
CA THR A 525 -35.77 17.51 3.53
C THR A 525 -35.64 17.70 2.04
N VAL A 526 -35.96 16.70 1.22
CA VAL A 526 -35.94 16.76 -0.25
C VAL A 526 -37.40 16.77 -0.73
N PRO A 527 -37.80 17.65 -1.66
CA PRO A 527 -39.14 17.62 -2.24
C PRO A 527 -39.42 16.25 -2.88
N SER A 528 -40.59 15.68 -2.59
CA SER A 528 -40.96 14.34 -3.08
C SER A 528 -40.86 14.19 -4.59
N ASN A 529 -41.20 15.22 -5.36
CA ASN A 529 -41.12 15.20 -6.82
C ASN A 529 -39.69 15.36 -7.38
N ALA A 530 -38.76 15.76 -6.55
CA ALA A 530 -37.31 15.73 -6.89
C ALA A 530 -36.64 14.42 -6.53
N ALA A 531 -37.14 13.68 -5.52
CA ALA A 531 -36.64 12.35 -5.15
C ALA A 531 -37.36 11.25 -5.94
N LEU A 532 -38.65 11.35 -6.18
CA LEU A 532 -39.49 10.31 -6.79
C LEU A 532 -40.20 10.80 -8.05
N PRO A 533 -40.53 9.93 -9.01
CA PRO A 533 -40.00 8.55 -9.08
C PRO A 533 -38.50 8.56 -9.32
N ILE A 534 -37.81 7.50 -8.88
CA ILE A 534 -36.35 7.35 -9.09
C ILE A 534 -36.06 7.38 -10.59
N TYR A 535 -36.81 6.63 -11.38
CA TYR A 535 -36.74 6.67 -12.83
C TYR A 535 -38.07 7.19 -13.41
N THR A 536 -38.00 8.31 -14.11
CA THR A 536 -39.13 8.80 -14.91
C THR A 536 -39.23 8.01 -16.22
N VAL A 537 -40.41 7.57 -16.58
CA VAL A 537 -40.62 6.82 -17.83
C VAL A 537 -40.98 7.77 -18.97
N ALA A 538 -40.16 7.82 -20.02
CA ALA A 538 -40.47 8.57 -21.24
C ALA A 538 -41.04 7.64 -22.31
N THR A 539 -42.03 8.12 -23.05
CA THR A 539 -42.60 7.40 -24.20
C THR A 539 -42.01 7.93 -25.50
N VAL A 540 -41.52 7.05 -26.33
CA VAL A 540 -40.97 7.40 -27.65
C VAL A 540 -42.05 8.00 -28.54
N GLY A 541 -41.84 9.22 -29.05
CA GLY A 541 -42.81 9.98 -29.79
C GLY A 541 -43.96 10.54 -28.92
N GLY A 542 -43.84 10.46 -27.59
CA GLY A 542 -44.77 11.00 -26.61
C GLY A 542 -44.52 12.46 -26.26
N GLY A 543 -45.26 12.95 -25.27
CA GLY A 543 -45.04 14.28 -24.70
C GLY A 543 -43.75 14.36 -23.88
N ALA A 544 -43.28 15.57 -23.62
CA ALA A 544 -42.13 15.82 -22.77
C ALA A 544 -42.40 15.38 -21.33
N VAL A 545 -41.41 14.78 -20.69
CA VAL A 545 -41.39 14.53 -19.25
C VAL A 545 -40.71 15.73 -18.55
N VAL A 546 -41.25 16.17 -17.42
CA VAL A 546 -40.71 17.26 -16.62
C VAL A 546 -40.30 16.73 -15.27
N MET A 547 -39.08 17.02 -14.87
CA MET A 547 -38.46 16.50 -13.66
C MET A 547 -37.86 17.66 -12.85
N PRO A 548 -38.36 17.95 -11.67
CA PRO A 548 -37.70 18.91 -10.78
C PRO A 548 -36.36 18.39 -10.32
N THR A 549 -35.39 19.29 -10.19
CA THR A 549 -34.15 19.09 -9.45
C THR A 549 -34.12 20.03 -8.26
N VAL A 550 -33.26 19.74 -7.32
CA VAL A 550 -33.02 20.60 -6.15
C VAL A 550 -31.53 20.84 -6.02
N ASN A 551 -31.17 21.97 -5.44
CA ASN A 551 -29.84 22.23 -4.98
C ASN A 551 -29.71 21.76 -3.53
N ASP A 552 -29.18 20.56 -3.29
CA ASP A 552 -28.83 20.15 -1.94
C ASP A 552 -27.32 20.40 -1.73
N ALA A 553 -27.01 21.45 -0.98
CA ALA A 553 -25.66 21.81 -0.49
C ALA A 553 -24.58 22.10 -1.56
N GLY A 554 -24.95 22.23 -2.85
CA GLY A 554 -23.99 22.58 -3.91
C GLY A 554 -23.05 21.44 -4.35
N GLU A 555 -23.34 20.20 -3.98
CA GLU A 555 -22.55 19.02 -4.34
C GLU A 555 -23.25 18.20 -5.43
N SER A 556 -22.52 17.83 -6.46
CA SER A 556 -23.04 17.17 -7.67
C SER A 556 -23.67 15.78 -7.42
N ASN A 557 -23.29 15.13 -6.33
CA ASN A 557 -23.67 13.76 -5.99
C ASN A 557 -24.81 13.62 -4.98
N LYS A 558 -25.54 14.72 -4.69
CA LYS A 558 -26.66 14.69 -3.75
C LYS A 558 -27.96 14.30 -4.43
N LEU A 559 -28.88 13.75 -3.62
CA LEU A 559 -30.20 13.31 -4.08
C LEU A 559 -31.00 14.48 -4.70
N GLY A 560 -31.48 14.27 -5.91
CA GLY A 560 -32.29 15.24 -6.62
C GLY A 560 -31.53 16.25 -7.47
N ASN A 561 -30.20 16.27 -7.43
CA ASN A 561 -29.36 17.09 -8.32
C ASN A 561 -29.36 16.53 -9.75
N ARG A 562 -29.51 15.23 -9.87
CA ARG A 562 -29.57 14.48 -11.14
C ARG A 562 -30.88 13.71 -11.23
N ARG A 563 -31.39 13.49 -12.46
CA ARG A 563 -32.66 12.77 -12.68
C ARG A 563 -32.42 11.61 -13.66
N PHE A 564 -33.08 10.50 -13.40
CA PHE A 564 -32.99 9.33 -14.27
C PHE A 564 -34.25 9.19 -15.10
N VAL A 565 -34.08 8.97 -16.41
CA VAL A 565 -35.14 8.67 -17.34
C VAL A 565 -34.89 7.32 -17.97
N ARG A 566 -35.95 6.52 -18.09
CA ARG A 566 -35.91 5.28 -18.87
C ARG A 566 -36.89 5.32 -20.02
N PHE A 567 -36.52 4.74 -21.17
CA PHE A 567 -37.41 4.56 -22.29
C PHE A 567 -37.07 3.25 -23.03
N THR A 568 -38.03 2.70 -23.76
CA THR A 568 -37.88 1.45 -24.49
C THR A 568 -38.11 1.66 -25.98
N LEU A 569 -37.16 1.18 -26.80
CA LEU A 569 -37.33 1.05 -28.24
C LEU A 569 -37.87 -0.34 -28.58
N GLY A 570 -39.09 -0.39 -29.14
CA GLY A 570 -39.71 -1.66 -29.54
C GLY A 570 -39.04 -2.30 -30.76
N ALA A 571 -38.31 -1.53 -31.56
CA ALA A 571 -37.56 -1.98 -32.73
C ALA A 571 -36.35 -1.09 -32.96
N THR A 572 -35.36 -1.56 -33.71
CA THR A 572 -34.23 -0.74 -34.15
C THR A 572 -34.73 0.45 -34.97
N ARG A 573 -34.36 1.68 -34.51
CA ARG A 573 -34.75 2.92 -35.17
C ARG A 573 -33.75 4.04 -34.87
N THR A 574 -33.83 5.10 -35.68
CA THR A 574 -33.20 6.38 -35.33
C THR A 574 -34.10 7.11 -34.33
N THR A 575 -33.53 7.61 -33.26
CA THR A 575 -34.24 8.25 -32.15
C THR A 575 -33.50 9.53 -31.74
N THR A 576 -34.24 10.61 -31.59
CA THR A 576 -33.69 11.89 -31.13
C THR A 576 -34.08 12.12 -29.67
N ILE A 577 -33.12 12.47 -28.85
CA ILE A 577 -33.30 12.82 -27.43
C ILE A 577 -32.97 14.29 -27.30
N THR A 578 -33.88 15.05 -26.71
CA THR A 578 -33.67 16.48 -26.44
C THR A 578 -33.96 16.71 -24.95
N ALA A 579 -33.03 17.38 -24.27
CA ALA A 579 -33.18 17.84 -22.91
C ALA A 579 -33.14 19.38 -22.85
N SER A 580 -33.78 19.98 -21.85
CA SER A 580 -33.68 21.42 -21.57
C SER A 580 -33.82 21.70 -20.10
N SER A 581 -33.17 22.77 -19.63
CA SER A 581 -33.23 23.24 -18.25
C SER A 581 -34.01 24.58 -18.17
N SER A 582 -34.76 24.75 -17.06
CA SER A 582 -35.42 26.00 -16.74
C SER A 582 -34.55 26.97 -15.91
N ASN A 583 -33.25 26.68 -15.75
CA ASN A 583 -32.32 27.56 -15.06
C ASN A 583 -32.33 28.96 -15.74
N PRO A 584 -32.70 30.05 -15.00
CA PRO A 584 -32.86 31.36 -15.62
C PRO A 584 -31.54 32.12 -15.80
N ASN A 585 -30.44 31.69 -15.15
CA ASN A 585 -29.21 32.46 -15.07
C ASN A 585 -28.12 31.89 -15.99
N THR A 586 -27.81 30.62 -15.77
CA THR A 586 -26.76 29.90 -16.47
C THR A 586 -27.24 28.50 -16.82
N PRO A 587 -28.24 28.38 -17.74
CA PRO A 587 -28.74 27.06 -18.09
C PRO A 587 -27.66 26.24 -18.83
N ASP A 588 -27.37 25.08 -18.31
CA ASP A 588 -26.41 24.16 -18.90
C ASP A 588 -26.88 22.73 -18.65
N VAL A 589 -27.76 22.25 -19.54
CA VAL A 589 -28.32 20.91 -19.39
C VAL A 589 -27.47 19.89 -20.11
N ASP A 590 -26.92 18.97 -19.34
CA ASP A 590 -26.21 17.81 -19.84
C ASP A 590 -27.00 16.52 -19.66
N PHE A 591 -26.71 15.53 -20.49
CA PHE A 591 -27.24 14.19 -20.28
C PHE A 591 -26.38 13.09 -20.90
N LEU A 592 -26.39 11.94 -20.25
CA LEU A 592 -25.69 10.72 -20.66
C LEU A 592 -26.70 9.62 -20.93
N VAL A 593 -26.54 8.88 -22.03
CA VAL A 593 -27.41 7.77 -22.42
C VAL A 593 -26.69 6.44 -22.27
N PHE A 594 -27.34 5.51 -21.62
CA PHE A 594 -26.82 4.18 -21.35
C PHE A 594 -27.75 3.08 -21.88
N ARG A 595 -27.19 1.94 -22.17
CA ARG A 595 -27.93 0.73 -22.50
C ARG A 595 -27.24 -0.48 -21.87
N ASN A 596 -27.96 -1.23 -21.04
CA ASN A 596 -27.42 -2.34 -20.26
C ASN A 596 -26.12 -1.93 -19.50
N GLY A 597 -26.13 -0.77 -18.88
CA GLY A 597 -24.99 -0.21 -18.14
C GLY A 597 -23.86 0.38 -18.98
N ALA A 598 -23.86 0.15 -20.29
CA ALA A 598 -22.83 0.70 -21.16
C ALA A 598 -23.21 2.11 -21.66
N PHE A 599 -22.29 3.06 -21.59
CA PHE A 599 -22.44 4.38 -22.18
C PHE A 599 -22.63 4.25 -23.71
N VAL A 600 -23.66 4.90 -24.25
CA VAL A 600 -24.01 4.88 -25.66
C VAL A 600 -23.68 6.20 -26.34
N ASN A 601 -24.09 7.31 -25.75
CA ASN A 601 -23.87 8.67 -26.24
C ASN A 601 -24.21 9.68 -25.14
N GLY A 602 -23.91 10.96 -25.34
CA GLY A 602 -24.25 12.03 -24.41
C GLY A 602 -24.17 13.39 -25.07
N ALA A 603 -24.77 14.35 -24.45
CA ALA A 603 -24.69 15.77 -24.77
C ALA A 603 -24.10 16.49 -23.57
N PHE A 604 -22.99 17.13 -23.77
CA PHE A 604 -22.19 17.88 -22.76
C PHE A 604 -21.34 18.92 -23.51
N ASN A 605 -22.01 19.76 -24.31
CA ASN A 605 -21.38 20.84 -25.06
C ASN A 605 -21.23 22.10 -24.16
N PRO A 606 -20.60 23.16 -24.65
CA PRO A 606 -20.57 24.43 -23.92
C PRO A 606 -21.96 24.90 -23.50
N PRO A 607 -22.09 25.68 -22.40
CA PRO A 607 -23.36 25.99 -21.73
C PRO A 607 -24.51 26.26 -22.66
N ALA A 608 -25.56 25.47 -22.55
CA ALA A 608 -26.79 25.58 -23.37
C ALA A 608 -28.06 25.24 -22.58
N ALA A 609 -29.08 26.04 -22.75
CA ALA A 609 -30.42 25.81 -22.14
C ALA A 609 -31.10 24.55 -22.70
N SER A 610 -30.69 24.05 -23.83
CA SER A 610 -31.21 22.83 -24.45
C SER A 610 -30.15 22.12 -25.26
N GLU A 611 -30.05 20.82 -25.05
CA GLU A 611 -29.16 19.95 -25.79
C GLU A 611 -29.89 18.81 -26.47
N GLN A 612 -29.29 18.27 -27.53
CA GLN A 612 -29.89 17.22 -28.35
C GLN A 612 -28.86 16.26 -28.91
N ILE A 613 -29.20 14.97 -28.89
CA ILE A 613 -28.46 13.94 -29.65
C ILE A 613 -29.39 13.13 -30.54
N THR A 614 -28.82 12.50 -31.56
CA THR A 614 -29.51 11.51 -32.39
C THR A 614 -28.78 10.17 -32.30
N LEU A 615 -29.49 9.16 -31.84
CA LEU A 615 -29.04 7.77 -31.85
C LEU A 615 -29.44 7.15 -33.19
N THR A 616 -28.52 7.02 -34.12
CA THR A 616 -28.76 6.44 -35.45
C THR A 616 -28.82 4.92 -35.36
N ASN A 617 -29.86 4.30 -35.89
CA ASN A 617 -30.04 2.84 -35.87
C ASN A 617 -29.91 2.23 -34.47
N ALA A 618 -30.43 2.93 -33.44
CA ALA A 618 -30.40 2.47 -32.07
C ALA A 618 -31.14 1.12 -31.95
N PRO A 619 -30.51 0.04 -31.45
CA PRO A 619 -31.15 -1.26 -31.31
C PRO A 619 -32.36 -1.25 -30.40
N ALA A 620 -33.30 -2.17 -30.62
CA ALA A 620 -34.43 -2.41 -29.73
C ALA A 620 -33.93 -2.75 -28.32
N GLY A 621 -34.68 -2.28 -27.31
CA GLY A 621 -34.34 -2.52 -25.89
C GLY A 621 -34.56 -1.29 -25.02
N GLU A 622 -34.18 -1.43 -23.76
CA GLU A 622 -34.31 -0.37 -22.77
C GLU A 622 -33.05 0.50 -22.74
N TYR A 623 -33.28 1.79 -22.53
CA TYR A 623 -32.26 2.83 -22.42
C TYR A 623 -32.48 3.63 -21.15
N LEU A 624 -31.38 4.04 -20.52
CA LEU A 624 -31.37 4.96 -19.40
C LEU A 624 -30.73 6.27 -19.80
N ILE A 625 -31.21 7.34 -19.20
CA ILE A 625 -30.65 8.66 -19.34
C ILE A 625 -30.40 9.20 -17.93
N ASP A 626 -29.18 9.66 -17.67
CA ASP A 626 -28.81 10.48 -16.54
C ASP A 626 -28.80 11.92 -17.03
N VAL A 627 -29.68 12.77 -16.52
CA VAL A 627 -29.85 14.15 -16.96
C VAL A 627 -29.75 15.11 -15.78
N TYR A 628 -29.02 16.21 -15.98
CA TYR A 628 -28.77 17.21 -14.96
C TYR A 628 -28.58 18.59 -15.56
N ASP A 629 -28.74 19.65 -14.76
CA ASP A 629 -28.17 20.96 -15.05
C ASP A 629 -26.82 21.09 -14.40
N CYS A 630 -25.80 21.52 -15.14
CA CYS A 630 -24.42 21.57 -14.64
C CYS A 630 -24.25 22.47 -13.42
N ALA A 631 -25.12 23.48 -13.22
CA ALA A 631 -25.14 24.26 -11.98
C ALA A 631 -25.41 23.41 -10.73
N ASN A 632 -26.10 22.25 -10.86
CA ASN A 632 -26.35 21.32 -9.76
C ASN A 632 -25.56 20.02 -9.86
N GLY A 633 -25.24 19.59 -11.08
CA GLY A 633 -24.72 18.24 -11.37
C GLY A 633 -23.27 18.14 -11.81
N CYS A 634 -22.58 19.29 -11.97
CA CYS A 634 -21.17 19.38 -12.30
C CYS A 634 -20.37 20.06 -11.17
N ASP A 635 -19.32 20.78 -11.53
CA ASP A 635 -18.55 21.58 -10.59
C ASP A 635 -19.35 22.82 -10.15
N PRO A 636 -19.44 23.15 -8.85
CA PRO A 636 -20.10 24.34 -8.35
C PRO A 636 -19.63 25.68 -8.96
N SER A 637 -18.45 25.68 -9.58
CA SER A 637 -17.93 26.85 -10.31
C SER A 637 -18.61 27.09 -11.67
N GLU A 638 -19.38 26.13 -12.20
CA GLU A 638 -19.98 26.19 -13.54
C GLU A 638 -21.37 26.82 -13.59
N GLY A 639 -21.87 27.31 -12.47
CA GLY A 639 -23.16 28.02 -12.47
C GLY A 639 -23.68 28.39 -11.08
N THR A 640 -24.92 28.89 -11.02
CA THR A 640 -25.59 29.14 -9.75
C THR A 640 -26.50 27.96 -9.44
N PRO A 641 -26.21 27.15 -8.42
CA PRO A 641 -27.05 26.02 -8.02
C PRO A 641 -28.46 26.52 -7.62
N GLY A 642 -29.50 25.75 -7.92
CA GLY A 642 -30.88 26.13 -7.62
C GLY A 642 -31.90 25.03 -7.91
N ASP A 643 -33.15 25.31 -7.60
CA ASP A 643 -34.27 24.42 -7.90
C ASP A 643 -34.75 24.68 -9.33
N TYR A 644 -34.52 23.75 -10.23
CA TYR A 644 -34.83 23.86 -11.65
C TYR A 644 -35.76 22.74 -12.11
N ASN A 645 -36.35 22.90 -13.29
CA ASN A 645 -37.04 21.81 -13.98
C ASN A 645 -36.22 21.39 -15.20
N LEU A 646 -35.92 20.12 -15.26
CA LEU A 646 -35.41 19.47 -16.47
C LEU A 646 -36.57 18.96 -17.29
N THR A 647 -36.53 19.18 -18.58
CA THR A 647 -37.57 18.69 -19.53
C THR A 647 -36.87 17.80 -20.57
N LEU A 648 -37.41 16.61 -20.82
CA LEU A 648 -36.83 15.65 -21.77
C LEU A 648 -37.88 15.07 -22.70
N THR A 649 -37.54 14.95 -23.99
CA THR A 649 -38.33 14.26 -25.01
C THR A 649 -37.53 13.19 -25.70
N VAL A 650 -38.17 12.11 -26.11
CA VAL A 650 -37.60 11.02 -26.91
C VAL A 650 -38.46 10.83 -28.15
N ASN A 651 -37.93 11.09 -29.36
CA ASN A 651 -38.67 11.08 -30.62
C ASN A 651 -38.13 10.06 -31.64
#